data_69723ea30ad17c637b7aad1528071c67
#
_entry.id   69723ea30ad17c637b7aad1528071c67
#
_cell.length_a   1.000
_cell.length_b   1.000
_cell.length_c   1.000
_cell.angle_alpha   90.00
_cell.angle_beta   90.00
_cell.angle_gamma   90.00
#
_symmetry.space_group_name_H-M   'P 1'
#
loop_
_entity.id
_entity.type
_entity.pdbx_description
1 polymer ?
#
loop_
_entity_poly.entity_id
_entity_poly.type
_entity_poly.pdbx_seq_one_letter_code
_entity_poly.pdbx_strand_id
1 'polypeptide(L)'
;VTAAAHAAAVAQDPPSFPPSLKGVWIPRPTQLDQFVRDEDALVVLGKSLFWDVAVGSDMQTACASCHGHAGIDPRRLNVVHPGANGTFDSRTGPGEKKGVDFFPTTLFADPSSRHSPILRDLDDIAGSQGVLRQILIDIDTGEQVEVCDPLPEPVFEGNGQAWRQVTGRNPPTTINAVFNIRNFWDGRANPWFNGVNGLGPVDPAARVWRWDGGESDPVQVPVMLDYSSLASQAVGPVLNDVEMSCSGRSWPQLASRLLDRRALASQRVRSDDSVLGEHVDASGIGLVMTYRDLVVSAFRREWCSSRPTGGGVAQIEANLPLIFGLAVQAYESTLVSDDSRYDRFAEAGFPADGGGQLSDEELRGLRIFANSGEVEDLPAGRCLACHSGPLFSSATWPGAGTLPGGAPPQPAPNGIERMLAMAGARLATAVFSDGPAGGDPRVMLLDFSLDGAEVLLVELDDDDDDDDNGDGDGDVVLAWSLPEVSGLPCPTHRNYTVPLKDDDGELHIEIRRTLGARGACNTWIMFRLEDADVGSYQLHVAGQPRADLAMTRTGAYDRGFYNIGVRPTAEDLGVGGLQAGSVPLSWTRRKQGGWPLPEVSNPSHVPANAHAAVNGAFKTPTLRNVELTGPYMHNGGQATLRHVMEFYSRGGDFHEANLADLSPDMHALGLSDDDLDAVVAFMLTLTDERVRLEQAPFDHPELPLPNGITMPAVGAGGRDAGCLEPLQSFEERLNDEQDRAPETDCDGNGVSDECDMQHSDADTNGNARLDSCERRFGDLNLDGRIGGIDLAMLMTVWGESNPPHGDLNGDGWVGGPDLAFLMSRWGPVQVRDPLPSGGRARRSS
;
A
#
# COMPACT_ATOMS: atom_id res chain seq x y z
N VAL A 1 34.87 41.96 -41.45
CA VAL A 1 33.58 41.31 -41.55
C VAL A 1 33.68 39.98 -40.84
N THR A 2 33.42 39.96 -39.53
CA THR A 2 33.42 38.77 -38.67
C THR A 2 32.02 38.16 -38.72
N ALA A 3 31.90 36.95 -39.23
CA ALA A 3 30.70 36.12 -39.13
C ALA A 3 30.74 35.39 -37.81
N ALA A 4 29.88 35.76 -36.88
CA ALA A 4 29.61 34.99 -35.68
C ALA A 4 28.69 33.81 -36.09
N ALA A 5 29.20 32.60 -36.04
CA ALA A 5 28.41 31.39 -36.13
C ALA A 5 27.75 31.16 -34.76
N HIS A 6 26.45 31.39 -34.69
CA HIS A 6 25.62 30.88 -33.59
C HIS A 6 25.49 29.38 -33.81
N ALA A 7 26.17 28.63 -32.95
CA ALA A 7 25.81 27.24 -32.77
C ALA A 7 24.42 27.19 -32.14
N ALA A 8 23.41 26.81 -32.91
CA ALA A 8 22.11 26.42 -32.35
C ALA A 8 22.37 25.18 -31.50
N ALA A 9 22.24 25.32 -30.19
CA ALA A 9 22.08 24.17 -29.29
C ALA A 9 20.86 23.42 -29.79
N VAL A 10 21.06 22.14 -30.18
CA VAL A 10 19.95 21.22 -30.39
C VAL A 10 19.31 21.09 -29.02
N ALA A 11 18.17 21.72 -28.81
CA ALA A 11 17.36 21.50 -27.63
C ALA A 11 17.01 20.01 -27.65
N GLN A 12 17.58 19.25 -26.74
CA GLN A 12 17.09 17.91 -26.43
C GLN A 12 15.64 18.11 -25.96
N ASP A 13 14.72 17.32 -26.52
CA ASP A 13 13.34 17.32 -26.06
C ASP A 13 13.37 17.04 -24.55
N PRO A 14 12.69 17.84 -23.72
CA PRO A 14 12.65 17.60 -22.28
C PRO A 14 12.02 16.20 -22.04
N PRO A 15 12.45 15.49 -20.99
CA PRO A 15 11.84 14.22 -20.63
C PRO A 15 10.33 14.39 -20.54
N SER A 16 9.58 13.45 -21.10
CA SER A 16 8.11 13.52 -21.07
C SER A 16 7.62 13.26 -19.65
N PHE A 17 7.17 14.31 -18.97
CA PHE A 17 6.62 14.19 -17.63
C PHE A 17 5.27 13.46 -17.64
N PRO A 18 4.90 12.73 -16.56
CA PRO A 18 3.60 12.12 -16.43
C PRO A 18 2.45 13.14 -16.54
N PRO A 19 1.36 12.84 -17.26
CA PRO A 19 0.23 13.77 -17.35
C PRO A 19 -0.53 13.88 -16.01
N SER A 20 -1.40 14.88 -15.88
CA SER A 20 -2.35 15.00 -14.76
C SER A 20 -3.28 13.78 -14.69
N LEU A 21 -3.71 13.44 -13.49
CA LEU A 21 -4.73 12.40 -13.27
C LEU A 21 -6.15 12.91 -13.59
N LYS A 22 -6.34 14.22 -13.64
CA LYS A 22 -7.64 14.83 -13.85
C LYS A 22 -8.28 14.41 -15.17
N GLY A 23 -9.49 13.91 -15.10
CA GLY A 23 -10.23 13.44 -16.26
C GLY A 23 -9.77 12.09 -16.83
N VAL A 24 -8.87 11.40 -16.14
CA VAL A 24 -8.52 10.01 -16.48
C VAL A 24 -9.72 9.11 -16.21
N TRP A 25 -9.97 8.17 -17.10
CA TRP A 25 -11.06 7.21 -16.95
C TRP A 25 -10.88 6.34 -15.69
N ILE A 26 -11.92 6.27 -14.86
CA ILE A 26 -11.95 5.45 -13.66
C ILE A 26 -12.43 4.04 -14.04
N PRO A 27 -11.64 2.98 -13.76
CA PRO A 27 -12.02 1.60 -14.02
C PRO A 27 -13.30 1.21 -13.27
N ARG A 28 -14.20 0.53 -13.97
CA ARG A 28 -15.51 0.15 -13.48
C ARG A 28 -15.80 -1.31 -13.83
N PRO A 29 -16.39 -2.11 -12.93
CA PRO A 29 -16.73 -3.50 -13.22
C PRO A 29 -17.56 -3.63 -14.49
N THR A 30 -17.17 -4.54 -15.37
CA THR A 30 -17.96 -4.82 -16.57
C THR A 30 -19.33 -5.37 -16.21
N GLN A 31 -20.36 -5.04 -16.98
CA GLN A 31 -21.73 -5.52 -16.76
C GLN A 31 -22.31 -5.15 -15.36
N LEU A 32 -21.81 -4.12 -14.71
CA LEU A 32 -22.29 -3.69 -13.38
C LEU A 32 -23.80 -3.43 -13.38
N ASP A 33 -24.33 -2.90 -14.48
CA ASP A 33 -25.76 -2.66 -14.70
C ASP A 33 -26.67 -3.90 -14.63
N GLN A 34 -26.11 -5.10 -14.78
CA GLN A 34 -26.85 -6.35 -14.58
C GLN A 34 -27.07 -6.68 -13.10
N PHE A 35 -26.26 -6.14 -12.22
CA PHE A 35 -26.30 -6.38 -10.77
C PHE A 35 -26.91 -5.21 -10.01
N VAL A 36 -26.53 -4.01 -10.38
CA VAL A 36 -26.85 -2.77 -9.72
C VAL A 36 -27.96 -2.04 -10.47
N ARG A 37 -28.90 -1.47 -9.73
CA ARG A 37 -29.98 -0.64 -10.27
C ARG A 37 -29.78 0.85 -9.97
N ASP A 38 -29.04 1.16 -8.88
CA ASP A 38 -28.79 2.50 -8.41
C ASP A 38 -27.34 2.59 -7.89
N GLU A 39 -26.50 3.34 -8.60
CA GLU A 39 -25.08 3.42 -8.28
C GLU A 39 -24.79 4.39 -7.13
N ASP A 40 -25.60 5.43 -6.95
CA ASP A 40 -25.45 6.34 -5.81
C ASP A 40 -25.77 5.59 -4.51
N ALA A 41 -26.87 4.80 -4.51
CA ALA A 41 -27.18 3.92 -3.41
C ALA A 41 -26.10 2.85 -3.15
N LEU A 42 -25.40 2.39 -4.22
CA LEU A 42 -24.28 1.46 -4.08
C LEU A 42 -23.09 2.12 -3.38
N VAL A 43 -22.79 3.38 -3.68
CA VAL A 43 -21.73 4.15 -3.01
C VAL A 43 -22.07 4.38 -1.54
N VAL A 44 -23.34 4.72 -1.21
CA VAL A 44 -23.81 4.85 0.19
C VAL A 44 -23.58 3.54 0.95
N LEU A 45 -23.98 2.41 0.36
CA LEU A 45 -23.76 1.08 0.95
C LEU A 45 -22.26 0.80 1.13
N GLY A 46 -21.43 1.11 0.13
CA GLY A 46 -20.00 0.88 0.14
C GLY A 46 -19.28 1.68 1.22
N LYS A 47 -19.57 2.99 1.32
CA LYS A 47 -19.01 3.84 2.39
C LYS A 47 -19.44 3.35 3.77
N SER A 48 -20.73 2.98 3.94
CA SER A 48 -21.22 2.41 5.19
C SER A 48 -20.46 1.13 5.58
N LEU A 49 -20.29 0.18 4.66
CA LEU A 49 -19.57 -1.08 4.92
C LEU A 49 -18.09 -0.88 5.21
N PHE A 50 -17.45 0.09 4.57
CA PHE A 50 -16.03 0.37 4.74
C PHE A 50 -15.71 0.97 6.11
N TRP A 51 -16.61 1.80 6.63
CA TRP A 51 -16.40 2.55 7.87
C TRP A 51 -17.04 1.93 9.11
N ASP A 52 -18.01 1.01 8.97
CA ASP A 52 -18.75 0.47 10.12
C ASP A 52 -17.91 -0.58 10.88
N VAL A 53 -17.63 -0.32 12.15
CA VAL A 53 -16.98 -1.26 13.07
C VAL A 53 -17.77 -2.56 13.27
N ALA A 54 -19.08 -2.54 12.99
CA ALA A 54 -19.91 -3.73 13.03
C ALA A 54 -19.57 -4.76 11.95
N VAL A 55 -18.74 -4.44 10.96
CA VAL A 55 -18.24 -5.43 9.97
C VAL A 55 -17.25 -6.38 10.60
N GLY A 56 -16.41 -5.92 11.54
CA GLY A 56 -15.49 -6.76 12.30
C GLY A 56 -16.22 -7.68 13.29
N SER A 57 -15.61 -8.83 13.59
CA SER A 57 -16.15 -9.78 14.58
C SER A 57 -16.19 -9.19 16.01
N ASP A 58 -15.29 -8.29 16.29
CA ASP A 58 -15.11 -7.64 17.60
C ASP A 58 -15.94 -6.37 17.79
N MET A 59 -16.72 -5.96 16.79
CA MET A 59 -17.47 -4.70 16.80
C MET A 59 -16.61 -3.45 16.99
N GLN A 60 -15.31 -3.52 16.70
CA GLN A 60 -14.32 -2.45 16.86
C GLN A 60 -13.44 -2.25 15.62
N THR A 61 -13.46 -3.20 14.67
CA THR A 61 -12.58 -3.20 13.52
C THR A 61 -13.38 -3.04 12.24
N ALA A 62 -13.14 -1.95 11.53
CA ALA A 62 -13.64 -1.67 10.18
C ALA A 62 -12.50 -1.76 9.14
N CYS A 63 -12.79 -1.73 7.84
CA CYS A 63 -11.77 -1.55 6.81
C CYS A 63 -10.97 -0.26 7.04
N ALA A 64 -11.68 0.82 7.39
CA ALA A 64 -11.08 2.11 7.73
C ALA A 64 -10.15 2.08 8.94
N SER A 65 -10.23 1.06 9.83
CA SER A 65 -9.28 0.94 10.94
C SER A 65 -7.82 0.83 10.49
N CYS A 66 -7.59 0.22 9.31
CA CYS A 66 -6.27 0.12 8.68
C CYS A 66 -6.12 1.07 7.49
N HIS A 67 -7.22 1.68 7.02
CA HIS A 67 -7.27 2.52 5.81
C HIS A 67 -7.99 3.86 6.05
N GLY A 68 -7.80 4.47 7.22
CA GLY A 68 -8.42 5.73 7.60
C GLY A 68 -7.77 6.96 6.98
N HIS A 69 -6.84 7.59 7.67
CA HIS A 69 -6.17 8.82 7.22
C HIS A 69 -5.39 8.63 5.92
N ALA A 70 -5.69 9.40 4.90
CA ALA A 70 -5.09 9.27 3.57
C ALA A 70 -5.11 7.82 3.03
N GLY A 71 -6.06 6.99 3.49
CA GLY A 71 -6.21 5.60 3.09
C GLY A 71 -5.22 4.64 3.74
N ILE A 72 -4.53 5.03 4.83
CA ILE A 72 -3.56 4.21 5.57
C ILE A 72 -3.91 4.14 7.07
N ASP A 73 -3.18 3.30 7.82
CA ASP A 73 -3.34 3.16 9.27
C ASP A 73 -2.68 4.33 10.04
N PRO A 74 -3.45 5.12 10.79
CA PRO A 74 -2.89 6.22 11.57
C PRO A 74 -2.22 5.79 12.88
N ARG A 75 -2.38 4.53 13.32
CA ARG A 75 -1.96 4.06 14.64
C ARG A 75 -0.45 3.82 14.74
N ARG A 76 0.07 3.96 15.96
CA ARG A 76 1.47 3.65 16.29
C ARG A 76 1.59 2.64 17.43
N LEU A 77 0.51 2.34 18.14
CA LEU A 77 0.50 1.40 19.27
C LEU A 77 0.13 0.00 18.77
N ASN A 78 0.90 -1.00 19.17
CA ASN A 78 0.71 -2.41 18.81
C ASN A 78 0.57 -2.63 17.28
N VAL A 79 1.50 -2.08 16.50
CA VAL A 79 1.52 -2.16 15.03
C VAL A 79 2.81 -2.80 14.49
N VAL A 80 3.56 -3.50 15.32
CA VAL A 80 4.76 -4.22 14.91
C VAL A 80 4.44 -5.71 14.80
N HIS A 81 4.80 -6.30 13.65
CA HIS A 81 4.78 -7.75 13.40
C HIS A 81 6.22 -8.28 13.43
N PRO A 82 6.48 -9.44 14.04
CA PRO A 82 7.83 -9.96 14.26
C PRO A 82 8.51 -10.57 13.02
N GLY A 83 8.16 -10.12 11.82
CA GLY A 83 8.84 -10.48 10.58
C GLY A 83 8.87 -11.97 10.24
N ALA A 84 9.86 -12.37 9.45
CA ALA A 84 10.01 -13.72 8.94
C ALA A 84 10.55 -14.69 10.00
N ASN A 85 11.35 -14.21 10.96
CA ASN A 85 11.92 -15.03 12.03
C ASN A 85 10.91 -15.34 13.15
N GLY A 86 9.77 -14.63 13.21
CA GLY A 86 8.69 -14.79 14.18
C GLY A 86 9.03 -14.32 15.61
N THR A 87 10.08 -13.52 15.77
CA THR A 87 10.51 -12.95 17.05
C THR A 87 10.62 -11.43 16.94
N PHE A 88 10.23 -10.69 17.97
CA PHE A 88 10.40 -9.24 17.98
C PHE A 88 11.86 -8.90 18.22
N ASP A 89 12.55 -8.39 17.21
CA ASP A 89 13.94 -7.98 17.26
C ASP A 89 14.11 -6.56 17.80
N SER A 90 13.10 -5.74 17.66
CA SER A 90 13.04 -4.40 18.23
C SER A 90 12.63 -4.46 19.70
N ARG A 91 12.87 -3.36 20.43
CA ARG A 91 12.38 -3.21 21.80
C ARG A 91 10.86 -2.97 21.87
N THR A 92 10.23 -2.83 20.72
CA THR A 92 8.79 -2.58 20.59
C THR A 92 8.04 -3.88 20.33
N GLY A 93 7.88 -4.68 21.37
CA GLY A 93 7.07 -5.90 21.36
C GLY A 93 5.56 -5.64 21.29
N PRO A 94 4.75 -6.69 21.49
CA PRO A 94 3.29 -6.56 21.50
C PRO A 94 2.84 -5.53 22.54
N GLY A 95 1.91 -4.64 22.15
CA GLY A 95 1.35 -3.62 23.02
C GLY A 95 2.22 -2.40 23.24
N GLU A 96 3.35 -2.26 22.58
CA GLU A 96 4.21 -1.10 22.68
C GLU A 96 3.99 -0.11 21.52
N LYS A 97 4.37 1.17 21.78
CA LYS A 97 4.26 2.25 20.80
C LYS A 97 5.53 2.30 19.93
N LYS A 98 5.34 2.31 18.63
CA LYS A 98 6.40 2.50 17.65
C LYS A 98 6.88 3.96 17.65
N GLY A 99 8.17 4.17 17.92
CA GLY A 99 8.82 5.48 17.96
C GLY A 99 9.87 5.64 16.85
N VAL A 100 10.56 6.78 16.90
CA VAL A 100 11.66 7.11 15.95
C VAL A 100 12.78 6.07 15.97
N ASP A 101 13.02 5.44 17.12
CA ASP A 101 14.09 4.44 17.31
C ASP A 101 13.85 3.15 16.50
N PHE A 102 12.65 2.94 16.00
CA PHE A 102 12.32 1.79 15.15
C PHE A 102 12.85 1.96 13.71
N PHE A 103 12.97 3.20 13.23
CA PHE A 103 13.26 3.51 11.84
C PHE A 103 14.67 4.08 11.59
N PRO A 104 15.25 3.86 10.38
CA PRO A 104 14.84 2.84 9.44
C PRO A 104 15.08 1.45 10.00
N THR A 105 14.35 0.42 9.55
CA THR A 105 14.54 -0.96 10.05
C THR A 105 15.92 -1.50 9.69
N THR A 106 16.46 -1.13 8.54
CA THR A 106 17.86 -1.39 8.15
C THR A 106 18.63 -0.08 8.20
N LEU A 107 19.60 0.02 9.11
CA LEU A 107 20.40 1.23 9.34
C LEU A 107 21.86 0.97 8.96
N PHE A 108 22.37 1.73 8.02
CA PHE A 108 23.76 1.72 7.60
C PHE A 108 24.59 2.76 8.36
N ALA A 109 25.88 2.49 8.55
CA ALA A 109 26.81 3.48 9.13
C ALA A 109 27.03 4.68 8.19
N ASP A 110 26.96 4.46 6.90
CA ASP A 110 26.91 5.48 5.85
C ASP A 110 25.66 5.21 4.99
N PRO A 111 24.62 6.05 5.07
CA PRO A 111 23.37 5.83 4.35
C PRO A 111 23.51 5.97 2.83
N SER A 112 24.58 6.57 2.33
CA SER A 112 24.85 6.69 0.89
C SER A 112 25.42 5.42 0.27
N SER A 113 25.88 4.45 1.07
CA SER A 113 26.57 3.25 0.60
C SER A 113 26.00 1.97 1.18
N ARG A 114 25.45 1.10 0.32
CA ARG A 114 24.97 -0.24 0.72
C ARG A 114 26.10 -1.18 1.19
N HIS A 115 27.35 -0.86 0.89
CA HIS A 115 28.53 -1.61 1.32
C HIS A 115 29.07 -1.16 2.68
N SER A 116 28.48 -0.14 3.25
CA SER A 116 28.80 0.34 4.60
C SER A 116 28.32 -0.68 5.64
N PRO A 117 28.96 -0.76 6.81
CA PRO A 117 28.50 -1.66 7.87
C PRO A 117 27.06 -1.40 8.26
N ILE A 118 26.27 -2.46 8.36
CA ILE A 118 24.91 -2.40 8.87
C ILE A 118 24.99 -2.30 10.40
N LEU A 119 24.46 -1.22 10.96
CA LEU A 119 24.39 -0.96 12.40
C LEU A 119 23.16 -1.57 13.05
N ARG A 120 22.09 -1.73 12.28
CA ARG A 120 20.83 -2.36 12.69
C ARG A 120 20.17 -3.03 11.49
N ASP A 121 19.69 -4.23 11.68
CA ASP A 121 18.92 -5.00 10.71
C ASP A 121 17.76 -5.67 11.45
N LEU A 122 16.54 -5.15 11.26
CA LEU A 122 15.32 -5.69 11.85
C LEU A 122 14.48 -6.27 10.72
N ASP A 123 14.07 -7.52 10.85
CA ASP A 123 13.04 -8.09 9.97
C ASP A 123 11.62 -7.82 10.44
N ASP A 124 11.49 -7.18 11.61
CA ASP A 124 10.22 -6.64 12.12
C ASP A 124 9.53 -5.73 11.10
N ILE A 125 8.21 -5.85 11.01
CA ILE A 125 7.39 -5.15 10.03
C ILE A 125 6.49 -4.12 10.72
N ALA A 126 6.43 -2.91 10.19
CA ALA A 126 5.43 -1.94 10.57
C ALA A 126 4.12 -2.26 9.84
N GLY A 127 3.27 -3.07 10.46
CA GLY A 127 1.97 -3.49 9.95
C GLY A 127 0.80 -2.71 10.54
N SER A 128 -0.39 -3.31 10.48
CA SER A 128 -1.63 -2.79 11.08
C SER A 128 -2.18 -3.74 12.13
N GLN A 129 -2.68 -3.16 13.22
CA GLN A 129 -3.38 -3.91 14.25
C GLN A 129 -4.76 -4.36 13.75
N GLY A 130 -5.01 -5.68 13.79
CA GLY A 130 -6.31 -6.29 13.48
C GLY A 130 -7.06 -6.73 14.74
N VAL A 131 -7.46 -8.00 14.81
CA VAL A 131 -8.28 -8.57 15.89
C VAL A 131 -7.49 -9.45 16.85
N LEU A 132 -8.06 -9.76 18.01
CA LEU A 132 -7.56 -10.81 18.89
C LEU A 132 -7.70 -12.18 18.22
N ARG A 133 -6.79 -13.10 18.54
CA ARG A 133 -6.87 -14.48 18.06
C ARG A 133 -7.97 -15.24 18.76
N GLN A 134 -9.07 -15.44 18.06
CA GLN A 134 -10.29 -16.05 18.58
C GLN A 134 -10.93 -16.98 17.56
N ILE A 135 -11.86 -17.85 18.01
CA ILE A 135 -12.66 -18.71 17.15
C ILE A 135 -14.14 -18.39 17.34
N LEU A 136 -14.88 -18.31 16.25
CA LEU A 136 -16.31 -18.11 16.28
C LEU A 136 -17.02 -19.34 16.85
N ILE A 137 -17.85 -19.16 17.89
CA ILE A 137 -18.65 -20.20 18.53
C ILE A 137 -20.10 -20.13 18.10
N ASP A 138 -20.68 -18.91 18.11
CA ASP A 138 -22.10 -18.70 17.81
C ASP A 138 -22.35 -17.27 17.29
N ILE A 139 -23.56 -17.03 16.80
CA ILE A 139 -24.09 -15.72 16.46
C ILE A 139 -25.29 -15.44 17.35
N ASP A 140 -25.18 -14.45 18.21
CA ASP A 140 -26.35 -13.93 18.92
C ASP A 140 -27.13 -12.99 18.00
N THR A 141 -28.19 -13.52 17.39
CA THR A 141 -29.03 -12.73 16.48
C THR A 141 -29.94 -11.75 17.21
N GLY A 142 -30.14 -11.90 18.51
CA GLY A 142 -30.92 -10.98 19.33
C GLY A 142 -30.14 -9.69 19.61
N GLU A 143 -28.87 -9.81 19.99
CA GLU A 143 -27.96 -8.69 20.23
C GLU A 143 -27.15 -8.30 18.97
N GLN A 144 -27.27 -9.09 17.90
CA GLN A 144 -26.56 -8.87 16.64
C GLN A 144 -25.02 -8.84 16.81
N VAL A 145 -24.49 -9.74 17.65
CA VAL A 145 -23.04 -9.87 17.92
C VAL A 145 -22.53 -11.28 17.62
N GLU A 146 -21.25 -11.38 17.41
CA GLU A 146 -20.53 -12.65 17.29
C GLU A 146 -20.00 -13.07 18.67
N VAL A 147 -20.24 -14.33 19.03
CA VAL A 147 -19.70 -14.93 20.26
C VAL A 147 -18.44 -15.68 19.89
N CYS A 148 -17.29 -15.18 20.34
CA CYS A 148 -15.97 -15.72 20.00
C CYS A 148 -15.22 -16.14 21.28
N ASP A 149 -14.61 -17.33 21.26
CA ASP A 149 -13.77 -17.83 22.33
C ASP A 149 -12.28 -17.55 22.04
N PRO A 150 -11.49 -17.15 23.04
CA PRO A 150 -10.05 -16.95 22.88
C PRO A 150 -9.34 -18.23 22.45
N LEU A 151 -8.39 -18.11 21.54
CA LEU A 151 -7.41 -19.14 21.18
C LEU A 151 -6.05 -18.80 21.80
N PRO A 152 -5.19 -19.81 22.05
CA PRO A 152 -3.81 -19.56 22.47
C PRO A 152 -3.10 -18.63 21.49
N GLU A 153 -2.46 -17.57 21.99
CA GLU A 153 -1.71 -16.59 21.19
C GLU A 153 -0.21 -16.79 21.41
N PRO A 154 0.52 -17.42 20.46
CA PRO A 154 1.93 -17.74 20.67
C PRO A 154 2.89 -16.59 20.31
N VAL A 155 2.43 -15.56 19.61
CA VAL A 155 3.24 -14.49 19.03
C VAL A 155 2.92 -13.15 19.68
N PHE A 156 1.63 -12.77 19.68
CA PHE A 156 1.19 -11.47 20.20
C PHE A 156 0.75 -11.59 21.66
N GLU A 157 1.63 -12.16 22.51
CA GLU A 157 1.44 -12.25 23.96
C GLU A 157 2.58 -11.51 24.67
N GLY A 158 2.22 -10.70 25.65
CA GLY A 158 3.18 -9.97 26.48
C GLY A 158 2.64 -9.81 27.89
N ASN A 159 3.48 -10.06 28.91
CA ASN A 159 3.13 -9.92 30.32
C ASN A 159 1.88 -10.76 30.75
N GLY A 160 1.63 -11.89 30.08
CA GLY A 160 0.47 -12.74 30.36
C GLY A 160 -0.86 -12.20 29.83
N GLN A 161 -0.81 -11.28 28.89
CA GLN A 161 -1.96 -10.71 28.19
C GLN A 161 -1.81 -10.95 26.70
N ALA A 162 -2.88 -11.43 26.05
CA ALA A 162 -2.96 -11.48 24.60
C ALA A 162 -3.22 -10.08 24.04
N TRP A 163 -2.50 -9.75 22.98
CA TRP A 163 -2.65 -8.52 22.21
C TRP A 163 -3.30 -8.82 20.87
N ARG A 164 -3.87 -7.80 20.25
CA ARG A 164 -4.40 -7.89 18.88
C ARG A 164 -3.27 -8.26 17.92
N GLN A 165 -3.55 -9.16 17.01
CA GLN A 165 -2.62 -9.58 15.97
C GLN A 165 -2.29 -8.41 15.04
N VAL A 166 -1.11 -8.44 14.44
CA VAL A 166 -0.64 -7.40 13.51
C VAL A 166 -0.40 -8.04 12.15
N THR A 167 -0.75 -7.33 11.07
CA THR A 167 -0.55 -7.80 9.71
C THR A 167 0.92 -7.89 9.33
N GLY A 168 1.29 -8.90 8.55
CA GLY A 168 2.66 -9.12 8.07
C GLY A 168 3.11 -8.21 6.93
N ARG A 169 2.38 -7.15 6.63
CA ARG A 169 2.75 -6.09 5.68
C ARG A 169 2.10 -4.78 6.04
N ASN A 170 2.74 -3.68 5.66
CA ASN A 170 2.19 -2.34 5.79
C ASN A 170 0.94 -2.18 4.90
N PRO A 171 -0.17 -1.60 5.38
CA PRO A 171 -1.36 -1.39 4.56
C PRO A 171 -1.08 -0.31 3.49
N PRO A 172 -1.31 -0.62 2.19
CA PRO A 172 -1.21 0.39 1.15
C PRO A 172 -2.42 1.32 1.18
N THR A 173 -2.26 2.54 0.67
CA THR A 173 -3.39 3.48 0.56
C THR A 173 -4.50 2.94 -0.35
N THR A 174 -5.75 3.18 0.05
CA THR A 174 -6.96 2.92 -0.75
C THR A 174 -7.27 4.05 -1.72
N ILE A 175 -6.71 5.25 -1.52
CA ILE A 175 -6.88 6.38 -2.44
C ILE A 175 -6.22 6.03 -3.78
N ASN A 176 -6.94 6.23 -4.88
CA ASN A 176 -6.54 5.86 -6.23
C ASN A 176 -6.35 4.34 -6.47
N ALA A 177 -6.69 3.48 -5.52
CA ALA A 177 -6.48 2.03 -5.65
C ALA A 177 -7.33 1.41 -6.78
N VAL A 178 -8.40 2.06 -7.21
CA VAL A 178 -9.25 1.64 -8.35
C VAL A 178 -8.47 1.52 -9.66
N PHE A 179 -7.40 2.29 -9.81
CA PHE A 179 -6.57 2.25 -11.03
C PHE A 179 -5.59 1.08 -11.06
N ASN A 180 -5.37 0.38 -9.96
CA ASN A 180 -4.48 -0.77 -9.92
C ASN A 180 -5.07 -1.96 -10.67
N ILE A 181 -4.24 -2.62 -11.49
CA ILE A 181 -4.64 -3.85 -12.20
C ILE A 181 -4.92 -4.97 -11.19
N ARG A 182 -4.03 -5.12 -10.21
CA ARG A 182 -4.14 -6.07 -9.11
C ARG A 182 -3.89 -5.34 -7.79
N ASN A 183 -4.66 -5.65 -6.76
CA ASN A 183 -4.49 -5.09 -5.44
C ASN A 183 -3.78 -6.05 -4.48
N PHE A 184 -3.46 -5.61 -3.27
CA PHE A 184 -2.42 -6.09 -2.36
C PHE A 184 -1.00 -5.91 -2.93
N TRP A 185 0.01 -5.95 -2.05
CA TRP A 185 1.41 -5.83 -2.45
C TRP A 185 1.89 -6.94 -3.39
N ASP A 186 1.36 -8.14 -3.23
CA ASP A 186 1.68 -9.33 -4.04
C ASP A 186 0.73 -9.58 -5.22
N GLY A 187 -0.21 -8.67 -5.43
CA GLY A 187 -1.15 -8.77 -6.56
C GLY A 187 -2.14 -9.93 -6.48
N ARG A 188 -2.38 -10.51 -5.27
CA ARG A 188 -3.30 -11.66 -5.13
C ARG A 188 -4.76 -11.33 -5.38
N ALA A 189 -5.19 -10.06 -5.24
CA ALA A 189 -6.51 -9.62 -5.65
C ALA A 189 -6.62 -9.54 -7.17
N ASN A 190 -7.40 -10.43 -7.74
CA ASN A 190 -7.49 -10.62 -9.17
C ASN A 190 -8.31 -9.49 -9.84
N PRO A 191 -7.93 -8.99 -11.04
CA PRO A 191 -8.73 -8.02 -11.79
C PRO A 191 -10.11 -8.54 -12.20
N TRP A 192 -10.31 -9.87 -12.21
CA TRP A 192 -11.59 -10.51 -12.49
C TRP A 192 -12.23 -11.02 -11.20
N PHE A 193 -13.34 -10.40 -10.81
CA PHE A 193 -14.08 -10.81 -9.63
C PHE A 193 -15.13 -11.88 -9.96
N ASN A 194 -15.08 -12.99 -9.24
CA ASN A 194 -16.00 -14.12 -9.43
C ASN A 194 -17.27 -14.05 -8.56
N GLY A 195 -17.46 -12.95 -7.81
CA GLY A 195 -18.62 -12.72 -6.94
C GLY A 195 -18.57 -13.44 -5.60
N VAL A 196 -17.50 -14.20 -5.31
CA VAL A 196 -17.37 -15.01 -4.08
C VAL A 196 -16.08 -14.72 -3.32
N ASN A 197 -14.96 -14.63 -4.05
CA ASN A 197 -13.62 -14.47 -3.46
C ASN A 197 -12.66 -13.77 -4.42
N GLY A 198 -11.46 -13.44 -3.93
CA GLY A 198 -10.43 -12.75 -4.70
C GLY A 198 -9.65 -13.63 -5.70
N LEU A 199 -10.00 -14.91 -5.86
CA LEU A 199 -9.26 -15.83 -6.74
C LEU A 199 -9.60 -15.67 -8.23
N GLY A 200 -10.72 -15.02 -8.54
CA GLY A 200 -11.15 -14.83 -9.93
C GLY A 200 -11.29 -16.16 -10.68
N PRO A 201 -10.68 -16.30 -11.88
CA PRO A 201 -10.77 -17.52 -12.69
C PRO A 201 -10.01 -18.73 -12.12
N VAL A 202 -9.19 -18.53 -11.08
CA VAL A 202 -8.50 -19.63 -10.39
C VAL A 202 -9.47 -20.50 -9.60
N ASP A 203 -10.62 -19.94 -9.19
CA ASP A 203 -11.73 -20.70 -8.62
C ASP A 203 -12.87 -20.85 -9.63
N PRO A 204 -12.80 -21.80 -10.53
CA PRO A 204 -13.85 -22.06 -11.53
C PRO A 204 -15.13 -22.61 -10.91
N ALA A 205 -15.14 -23.00 -9.64
CA ALA A 205 -16.29 -23.48 -8.93
C ALA A 205 -17.11 -22.38 -8.25
N ALA A 206 -16.58 -21.15 -8.18
CA ALA A 206 -17.30 -20.01 -7.60
C ALA A 206 -18.65 -19.77 -8.28
N ARG A 207 -19.71 -19.64 -7.48
CA ARG A 207 -21.09 -19.43 -7.95
C ARG A 207 -21.79 -18.43 -7.04
N VAL A 208 -22.59 -17.56 -7.64
CA VAL A 208 -23.54 -16.69 -6.96
C VAL A 208 -24.97 -17.16 -7.24
N TRP A 209 -25.90 -16.76 -6.40
CA TRP A 209 -27.30 -17.14 -6.54
C TRP A 209 -28.08 -16.08 -7.30
N ARG A 210 -28.79 -16.49 -8.34
CA ARG A 210 -29.66 -15.62 -9.13
C ARG A 210 -31.11 -16.09 -9.06
N TRP A 211 -32.00 -15.15 -8.84
CA TRP A 211 -33.46 -15.40 -8.86
C TRP A 211 -34.09 -14.70 -10.06
N ASP A 212 -34.85 -15.41 -10.85
CA ASP A 212 -35.48 -14.90 -12.08
C ASP A 212 -36.82 -14.20 -11.87
N GLY A 213 -37.26 -14.01 -10.64
CA GLY A 213 -38.49 -13.31 -10.29
C GLY A 213 -39.78 -14.17 -10.25
N GLY A 214 -39.68 -15.45 -10.64
CA GLY A 214 -40.81 -16.37 -10.63
C GLY A 214 -41.10 -17.04 -9.27
N GLU A 215 -41.85 -18.16 -9.29
CA GLU A 215 -42.09 -19.01 -8.11
C GLU A 215 -40.93 -19.95 -7.83
N SER A 216 -39.98 -20.09 -8.75
CA SER A 216 -38.80 -20.93 -8.63
C SER A 216 -37.83 -20.40 -7.55
N ASP A 217 -37.07 -21.31 -6.96
CA ASP A 217 -35.98 -20.96 -6.05
C ASP A 217 -34.80 -20.35 -6.82
N PRO A 218 -33.92 -19.55 -6.14
CA PRO A 218 -32.70 -19.05 -6.74
C PRO A 218 -31.81 -20.18 -7.26
N VAL A 219 -31.12 -19.94 -8.38
CA VAL A 219 -30.18 -20.89 -9.00
C VAL A 219 -28.76 -20.36 -8.98
N GLN A 220 -27.78 -21.26 -8.91
CA GLN A 220 -26.37 -20.90 -8.96
C GLN A 220 -25.92 -20.59 -10.38
N VAL A 221 -25.26 -19.45 -10.55
CA VAL A 221 -24.68 -19.01 -11.83
C VAL A 221 -23.23 -18.59 -11.63
N PRO A 222 -22.36 -18.80 -12.65
CA PRO A 222 -21.01 -18.24 -12.63
C PRO A 222 -21.08 -16.73 -12.92
N VAL A 223 -20.18 -15.99 -12.31
CA VAL A 223 -19.97 -14.56 -12.54
C VAL A 223 -18.48 -14.34 -12.76
N MET A 224 -18.14 -13.41 -13.66
CA MET A 224 -16.77 -12.95 -13.87
C MET A 224 -16.82 -11.50 -14.35
N LEU A 225 -16.44 -10.58 -13.48
CA LEU A 225 -16.48 -9.14 -13.72
C LEU A 225 -15.07 -8.62 -13.90
N ASP A 226 -14.77 -8.03 -15.05
CA ASP A 226 -13.49 -7.38 -15.32
C ASP A 226 -13.42 -6.00 -14.66
N TYR A 227 -12.23 -5.42 -14.54
CA TYR A 227 -11.95 -4.16 -13.82
C TYR A 227 -12.40 -4.18 -12.34
N SER A 228 -12.26 -5.32 -11.69
CA SER A 228 -12.84 -5.58 -10.36
C SER A 228 -11.80 -6.02 -9.32
N SER A 229 -10.56 -5.52 -9.43
CA SER A 229 -9.49 -5.88 -8.47
C SER A 229 -9.79 -5.39 -7.05
N LEU A 230 -10.50 -4.27 -6.88
CA LEU A 230 -10.94 -3.82 -5.56
C LEU A 230 -12.03 -4.71 -4.98
N ALA A 231 -13.03 -5.13 -5.77
CA ALA A 231 -14.05 -6.08 -5.30
C ALA A 231 -13.41 -7.42 -4.89
N SER A 232 -12.42 -7.89 -5.66
CA SER A 232 -11.61 -9.07 -5.30
C SER A 232 -10.82 -8.87 -4.02
N GLN A 233 -10.31 -7.67 -3.78
CA GLN A 233 -9.56 -7.32 -2.57
C GLN A 233 -10.49 -7.23 -1.36
N ALA A 234 -11.60 -6.50 -1.47
CA ALA A 234 -12.51 -6.18 -0.37
C ALA A 234 -13.08 -7.42 0.33
N VAL A 235 -13.26 -8.53 -0.39
CA VAL A 235 -13.79 -9.77 0.18
C VAL A 235 -12.76 -10.61 0.96
N GLY A 236 -11.49 -10.23 0.94
CA GLY A 236 -10.43 -10.94 1.65
C GLY A 236 -10.39 -10.65 3.16
N PRO A 237 -10.19 -9.38 3.58
CA PRO A 237 -10.00 -8.99 4.99
C PRO A 237 -11.15 -9.38 5.91
N VAL A 238 -12.37 -9.33 5.42
CA VAL A 238 -13.60 -9.55 6.20
C VAL A 238 -13.63 -10.94 6.86
N LEU A 239 -13.07 -11.96 6.24
CA LEU A 239 -13.00 -13.32 6.78
C LEU A 239 -11.59 -13.69 7.28
N ASN A 240 -10.65 -12.76 7.28
CA ASN A 240 -9.28 -12.99 7.72
C ASN A 240 -9.20 -12.90 9.25
N ASP A 241 -8.65 -13.94 9.89
CA ASP A 241 -8.59 -14.07 11.35
C ASP A 241 -7.44 -13.32 12.01
N VAL A 242 -6.61 -12.62 11.24
CA VAL A 242 -5.68 -11.60 11.72
C VAL A 242 -6.29 -10.21 11.61
N GLU A 243 -7.02 -9.93 10.52
CA GLU A 243 -7.46 -8.58 10.16
C GLU A 243 -8.79 -8.19 10.81
N MET A 244 -9.89 -8.95 10.56
CA MET A 244 -11.24 -8.51 10.94
C MET A 244 -12.13 -9.60 11.53
N SER A 245 -11.70 -10.84 11.64
CA SER A 245 -12.59 -11.97 11.90
C SER A 245 -12.12 -12.86 13.05
N CYS A 246 -13.07 -13.39 13.81
CA CYS A 246 -12.83 -14.62 14.52
C CYS A 246 -12.64 -15.77 13.52
N SER A 247 -11.72 -16.69 13.79
CA SER A 247 -11.47 -17.84 12.92
C SER A 247 -12.73 -18.67 12.72
N GLY A 248 -12.96 -19.12 11.49
CA GLY A 248 -14.12 -19.94 11.15
C GLY A 248 -15.39 -19.17 10.78
N ARG A 249 -15.37 -17.84 10.76
CA ARG A 249 -16.50 -17.02 10.27
C ARG A 249 -16.76 -17.24 8.79
N SER A 250 -18.04 -17.23 8.43
CA SER A 250 -18.50 -17.32 7.04
C SER A 250 -19.36 -16.11 6.64
N TRP A 251 -19.51 -15.88 5.34
CA TRP A 251 -20.35 -14.80 4.81
C TRP A 251 -21.82 -14.86 5.25
N PRO A 252 -22.52 -16.04 5.27
CA PRO A 252 -23.87 -16.10 5.78
C PRO A 252 -23.99 -15.76 7.26
N GLN A 253 -23.01 -16.10 8.09
CA GLN A 253 -22.98 -15.75 9.51
C GLN A 253 -22.85 -14.22 9.70
N LEU A 254 -21.93 -13.59 8.99
CA LEU A 254 -21.86 -12.12 8.97
C LEU A 254 -23.18 -11.51 8.49
N ALA A 255 -23.76 -12.03 7.42
CA ALA A 255 -25.01 -11.53 6.86
C ALA A 255 -26.18 -11.59 7.85
N SER A 256 -26.32 -12.73 8.57
CA SER A 256 -27.40 -12.93 9.54
C SER A 256 -27.35 -11.93 10.70
N ARG A 257 -26.15 -11.41 11.02
CA ARG A 257 -25.93 -10.39 12.03
C ARG A 257 -26.10 -8.97 11.50
N LEU A 258 -25.54 -8.71 10.30
CA LEU A 258 -25.37 -7.36 9.78
C LEU A 258 -26.61 -6.80 9.07
N LEU A 259 -27.31 -7.64 8.27
CA LEU A 259 -28.34 -7.14 7.35
C LEU A 259 -29.49 -6.40 8.00
N ASP A 260 -29.93 -6.82 9.18
CA ASP A 260 -31.05 -6.18 9.89
C ASP A 260 -30.59 -5.11 10.90
N ARG A 261 -29.28 -4.82 10.93
CA ARG A 261 -28.69 -3.77 11.74
C ARG A 261 -28.77 -2.43 11.00
N ARG A 262 -29.00 -1.35 11.73
CA ARG A 262 -28.82 0.01 11.19
C ARG A 262 -27.34 0.21 10.84
N ALA A 263 -27.08 0.81 9.69
CA ALA A 263 -25.71 1.11 9.28
C ALA A 263 -25.08 2.17 10.21
N LEU A 264 -23.82 1.96 10.57
CA LEU A 264 -23.02 2.85 11.44
C LEU A 264 -23.68 3.13 12.81
N ALA A 265 -24.44 2.21 13.35
CA ALA A 265 -25.36 2.41 14.48
C ALA A 265 -24.70 2.93 15.76
N SER A 266 -23.38 2.79 15.90
CA SER A 266 -22.59 3.23 17.05
C SER A 266 -21.61 4.38 16.73
N GLN A 267 -21.66 4.96 15.53
CA GLN A 267 -20.69 5.94 15.05
C GLN A 267 -21.39 7.25 14.66
N ARG A 268 -20.75 8.36 14.95
CA ARG A 268 -21.26 9.67 14.49
C ARG A 268 -21.09 9.81 12.98
N VAL A 269 -22.08 10.41 12.34
CA VAL A 269 -22.06 10.77 10.93
C VAL A 269 -22.51 12.22 10.82
N ARG A 270 -21.74 13.04 10.12
CA ARG A 270 -22.13 14.43 9.92
C ARG A 270 -23.26 14.55 8.90
N SER A 271 -24.17 15.45 9.13
CA SER A 271 -25.28 15.74 8.19
C SER A 271 -24.82 16.39 6.88
N ASP A 272 -23.57 16.88 6.83
CA ASP A 272 -22.92 17.40 5.64
C ASP A 272 -21.88 16.41 5.04
N ASP A 273 -21.88 15.13 5.45
CA ASP A 273 -21.10 14.09 4.78
C ASP A 273 -21.51 13.98 3.32
N SER A 274 -20.53 13.98 2.40
CA SER A 274 -20.79 14.07 0.96
C SER A 274 -21.57 12.90 0.36
N VAL A 275 -21.60 11.75 1.04
CA VAL A 275 -22.26 10.52 0.59
C VAL A 275 -23.40 10.12 1.55
N LEU A 276 -23.15 10.20 2.85
CA LEU A 276 -24.04 9.67 3.88
C LEU A 276 -25.02 10.72 4.43
N GLY A 277 -24.75 12.01 4.25
CA GLY A 277 -25.40 13.11 4.95
C GLY A 277 -26.95 13.12 4.85
N GLU A 278 -27.51 12.76 3.69
CA GLU A 278 -28.96 12.67 3.48
C GLU A 278 -29.63 11.50 4.22
N HIS A 279 -28.84 10.54 4.70
CA HIS A 279 -29.32 9.31 5.33
C HIS A 279 -29.07 9.27 6.84
N VAL A 280 -28.43 10.31 7.40
CA VAL A 280 -28.08 10.38 8.81
C VAL A 280 -29.31 10.40 9.70
N ASP A 281 -29.30 9.63 10.81
CA ASP A 281 -30.35 9.72 11.83
C ASP A 281 -30.31 11.08 12.51
N ALA A 282 -31.51 11.54 12.96
CA ALA A 282 -31.65 12.84 13.61
C ALA A 282 -30.79 13.03 14.87
N SER A 283 -30.31 11.94 15.47
CA SER A 283 -29.38 11.96 16.59
C SER A 283 -27.91 12.23 16.17
N GLY A 284 -27.61 12.24 14.88
CA GLY A 284 -26.24 12.28 14.37
C GLY A 284 -25.47 10.96 14.51
N ILE A 285 -26.12 9.88 15.00
CA ILE A 285 -25.49 8.57 15.20
C ILE A 285 -26.11 7.54 14.25
N GLY A 286 -25.30 7.06 13.32
CA GLY A 286 -25.70 6.10 12.30
C GLY A 286 -26.66 6.64 11.27
N LEU A 287 -27.11 5.73 10.40
CA LEU A 287 -28.08 6.03 9.35
C LEU A 287 -29.49 5.58 9.76
N VAL A 288 -30.51 6.17 9.13
CA VAL A 288 -31.92 5.75 9.35
C VAL A 288 -32.23 4.37 8.75
N MET A 289 -31.37 3.89 7.83
CA MET A 289 -31.55 2.66 7.05
C MET A 289 -30.77 1.49 7.66
N THR A 290 -31.37 0.29 7.55
CA THR A 290 -30.64 -0.96 7.79
C THR A 290 -29.76 -1.32 6.59
N TYR A 291 -28.76 -2.22 6.79
CA TYR A 291 -27.99 -2.75 5.65
C TYR A 291 -28.87 -3.46 4.63
N ARG A 292 -29.93 -4.14 5.05
CA ARG A 292 -30.90 -4.74 4.14
C ARG A 292 -31.57 -3.70 3.27
N ASP A 293 -31.99 -2.56 3.82
CA ASP A 293 -32.59 -1.46 3.07
C ASP A 293 -31.60 -0.88 2.05
N LEU A 294 -30.35 -0.67 2.46
CA LEU A 294 -29.27 -0.19 1.57
C LEU A 294 -29.01 -1.16 0.42
N VAL A 295 -28.90 -2.46 0.70
CA VAL A 295 -28.72 -3.49 -0.34
C VAL A 295 -29.90 -3.51 -1.31
N VAL A 296 -31.13 -3.48 -0.81
CA VAL A 296 -32.34 -3.50 -1.66
C VAL A 296 -32.45 -2.20 -2.46
N SER A 297 -31.95 -1.07 -1.98
CA SER A 297 -31.92 0.17 -2.77
C SER A 297 -30.89 0.12 -3.89
N ALA A 298 -29.71 -0.46 -3.67
CA ALA A 298 -28.60 -0.49 -4.61
C ALA A 298 -28.71 -1.61 -5.66
N PHE A 299 -29.11 -2.81 -5.26
CA PHE A 299 -29.05 -3.99 -6.11
C PHE A 299 -30.38 -4.32 -6.78
N ARG A 300 -30.29 -5.00 -7.92
CA ARG A 300 -31.45 -5.60 -8.58
C ARG A 300 -31.97 -6.78 -7.79
N ARG A 301 -33.29 -6.94 -7.75
CA ARG A 301 -33.97 -7.97 -6.96
C ARG A 301 -33.52 -9.40 -7.30
N GLU A 302 -33.01 -9.61 -8.49
CA GLU A 302 -32.47 -10.89 -8.95
C GLU A 302 -31.30 -11.37 -8.12
N TRP A 303 -30.64 -10.49 -7.37
CA TRP A 303 -29.42 -10.79 -6.62
C TRP A 303 -29.56 -10.65 -5.10
N CYS A 304 -30.63 -10.03 -4.59
CA CYS A 304 -30.79 -9.66 -3.19
C CYS A 304 -32.16 -10.04 -2.59
N SER A 305 -32.80 -11.12 -3.05
CA SER A 305 -34.10 -11.55 -2.51
C SER A 305 -33.97 -12.26 -1.15
N SER A 306 -35.05 -12.27 -0.35
CA SER A 306 -35.13 -13.03 0.89
C SER A 306 -35.52 -14.50 0.67
N ARG A 307 -35.58 -14.99 -0.56
CA ARG A 307 -35.89 -16.38 -0.86
C ARG A 307 -34.78 -17.31 -0.39
N PRO A 308 -35.13 -18.47 0.19
CA PRO A 308 -34.14 -19.43 0.59
C PRO A 308 -33.43 -20.03 -0.63
N THR A 309 -32.12 -20.23 -0.50
CA THR A 309 -31.33 -21.05 -1.43
C THR A 309 -31.48 -22.53 -1.11
N GLY A 310 -30.97 -23.41 -1.99
CA GLY A 310 -30.96 -24.84 -1.75
C GLY A 310 -30.29 -25.29 -0.44
N GLY A 311 -29.51 -24.41 0.21
CA GLY A 311 -28.88 -24.61 1.52
C GLY A 311 -29.70 -24.05 2.70
N GLY A 312 -30.89 -23.49 2.47
CA GLY A 312 -31.74 -22.94 3.52
C GLY A 312 -31.39 -21.51 3.97
N VAL A 313 -30.29 -20.93 3.46
CA VAL A 313 -29.85 -19.57 3.71
C VAL A 313 -30.57 -18.63 2.73
N ALA A 314 -30.95 -17.42 3.14
CA ALA A 314 -31.55 -16.45 2.22
C ALA A 314 -30.56 -16.05 1.10
N GLN A 315 -31.08 -15.81 -0.11
CA GLN A 315 -30.23 -15.46 -1.25
C GLN A 315 -29.37 -14.21 -1.00
N ILE A 316 -29.95 -13.18 -0.37
CA ILE A 316 -29.22 -11.97 -0.02
C ILE A 316 -28.02 -12.26 0.93
N GLU A 317 -28.18 -13.20 1.85
CA GLU A 317 -27.14 -13.63 2.78
C GLU A 317 -26.05 -14.43 2.05
N ALA A 318 -26.46 -15.35 1.17
CA ALA A 318 -25.55 -16.16 0.40
C ALA A 318 -24.75 -15.35 -0.64
N ASN A 319 -25.30 -14.23 -1.12
CA ASN A 319 -24.69 -13.31 -2.06
C ASN A 319 -23.96 -12.14 -1.40
N LEU A 320 -23.84 -12.12 -0.07
CA LEU A 320 -23.18 -11.00 0.62
C LEU A 320 -21.76 -10.73 0.09
N PRO A 321 -20.92 -11.73 -0.29
CA PRO A 321 -19.61 -11.41 -0.87
C PRO A 321 -19.69 -10.64 -2.20
N LEU A 322 -20.63 -10.97 -3.08
CA LEU A 322 -20.87 -10.20 -4.31
C LEU A 322 -21.28 -8.76 -4.00
N ILE A 323 -22.23 -8.61 -3.08
CA ILE A 323 -22.78 -7.33 -2.65
C ILE A 323 -21.70 -6.46 -2.00
N PHE A 324 -20.96 -7.03 -1.07
CA PHE A 324 -19.89 -6.37 -0.33
C PHE A 324 -18.78 -5.91 -1.28
N GLY A 325 -18.26 -6.82 -2.12
CA GLY A 325 -17.17 -6.50 -3.03
C GLY A 325 -17.51 -5.37 -4.00
N LEU A 326 -18.70 -5.42 -4.62
CA LEU A 326 -19.13 -4.37 -5.55
C LEU A 326 -19.42 -3.04 -4.86
N ALA A 327 -19.99 -3.06 -3.65
CA ALA A 327 -20.30 -1.84 -2.91
C ALA A 327 -19.02 -1.14 -2.44
N VAL A 328 -18.07 -1.87 -1.84
CA VAL A 328 -16.80 -1.30 -1.39
C VAL A 328 -15.99 -0.77 -2.57
N GLN A 329 -15.91 -1.51 -3.69
CA GLN A 329 -15.27 -0.99 -4.91
C GLN A 329 -15.94 0.29 -5.41
N ALA A 330 -17.25 0.39 -5.38
CA ALA A 330 -17.96 1.59 -5.83
C ALA A 330 -17.60 2.80 -4.96
N TYR A 331 -17.53 2.63 -3.65
CA TYR A 331 -17.08 3.68 -2.74
C TYR A 331 -15.61 4.04 -2.97
N GLU A 332 -14.69 3.08 -2.96
CA GLU A 332 -13.27 3.36 -3.18
C GLU A 332 -13.00 3.99 -4.56
N SER A 333 -13.86 3.75 -5.54
CA SER A 333 -13.78 4.39 -6.86
C SER A 333 -14.05 5.90 -6.83
N THR A 334 -14.67 6.41 -5.77
CA THR A 334 -14.86 7.85 -5.55
C THR A 334 -13.61 8.52 -4.96
N LEU A 335 -12.71 7.74 -4.35
CA LEU A 335 -11.51 8.24 -3.68
C LEU A 335 -10.40 8.54 -4.70
N VAL A 336 -10.61 9.56 -5.53
CA VAL A 336 -9.65 9.97 -6.56
C VAL A 336 -9.00 11.30 -6.19
N SER A 337 -7.68 11.25 -6.05
CA SER A 337 -6.82 12.39 -5.77
C SER A 337 -6.21 12.89 -7.07
N ASP A 338 -6.83 13.92 -7.66
CA ASP A 338 -6.53 14.43 -9.00
C ASP A 338 -6.34 15.96 -9.07
N ASP A 339 -6.18 16.64 -7.94
CA ASP A 339 -6.01 18.10 -7.88
C ASP A 339 -4.80 18.54 -7.02
N SER A 340 -3.68 17.81 -7.15
CA SER A 340 -2.41 18.20 -6.53
C SER A 340 -1.78 19.43 -7.22
N ARG A 341 -0.75 20.01 -6.60
CA ARG A 341 0.05 21.08 -7.23
C ARG A 341 0.68 20.60 -8.55
N TYR A 342 1.11 19.34 -8.59
CA TYR A 342 1.62 18.71 -9.81
C TYR A 342 0.56 18.61 -10.90
N ASP A 343 -0.69 18.26 -10.57
CA ASP A 343 -1.76 18.20 -11.57
C ASP A 343 -1.97 19.56 -12.23
N ARG A 344 -2.05 20.62 -11.43
CA ARG A 344 -2.19 22.00 -11.95
C ARG A 344 -1.00 22.43 -12.81
N PHE A 345 0.23 22.00 -12.46
CA PHE A 345 1.43 22.20 -13.28
C PHE A 345 1.32 21.47 -14.64
N ALA A 346 0.89 20.21 -14.62
CA ALA A 346 0.71 19.40 -15.83
C ALA A 346 -0.39 19.96 -16.75
N GLU A 347 -1.53 20.38 -16.17
CA GLU A 347 -2.64 21.01 -16.91
C GLU A 347 -2.25 22.35 -17.54
N ALA A 348 -1.31 23.06 -16.94
CA ALA A 348 -0.74 24.28 -17.50
C ALA A 348 0.25 24.02 -18.66
N GLY A 349 0.49 22.75 -19.02
CA GLY A 349 1.37 22.34 -20.12
C GLY A 349 2.85 22.34 -19.76
N PHE A 350 3.17 22.04 -18.50
CA PHE A 350 4.54 21.91 -18.00
C PHE A 350 5.41 23.16 -18.22
N PRO A 351 5.06 24.32 -17.66
CA PRO A 351 5.83 25.53 -17.81
C PRO A 351 7.28 25.36 -17.36
N ALA A 352 8.24 25.84 -18.15
CA ALA A 352 9.67 25.64 -17.89
C ALA A 352 10.17 26.30 -16.58
N ASP A 353 9.43 27.29 -16.07
CA ASP A 353 9.66 28.02 -14.82
C ASP A 353 8.76 27.55 -13.66
N GLY A 354 8.15 26.38 -13.78
CA GLY A 354 7.24 25.84 -12.76
C GLY A 354 5.84 26.46 -12.77
N GLY A 355 5.59 27.54 -13.54
CA GLY A 355 4.28 28.18 -13.69
C GLY A 355 3.64 28.67 -12.40
N GLY A 356 4.42 28.93 -11.35
CA GLY A 356 3.94 29.29 -10.02
C GLY A 356 3.32 28.12 -9.23
N GLN A 357 3.33 26.91 -9.78
CA GLN A 357 2.89 25.69 -9.10
C GLN A 357 4.06 24.94 -8.46
N LEU A 358 5.21 24.92 -9.13
CA LEU A 358 6.44 24.30 -8.66
C LEU A 358 7.53 25.38 -8.47
N SER A 359 8.29 25.27 -7.40
CA SER A 359 9.52 26.04 -7.19
C SER A 359 10.65 25.51 -8.08
N ASP A 360 11.77 26.23 -8.16
CA ASP A 360 12.96 25.80 -8.91
C ASP A 360 13.52 24.48 -8.37
N GLU A 361 13.48 24.28 -7.05
CA GLU A 361 13.93 23.05 -6.39
C GLU A 361 13.02 21.86 -6.72
N GLU A 362 11.71 22.02 -6.60
CA GLU A 362 10.72 21.01 -6.95
C GLU A 362 10.78 20.63 -8.43
N LEU A 363 10.98 21.61 -9.31
CA LEU A 363 11.15 21.38 -10.74
C LEU A 363 12.47 20.66 -11.04
N ARG A 364 13.55 20.98 -10.31
CA ARG A 364 14.81 20.24 -10.39
C ARG A 364 14.62 18.80 -9.98
N GLY A 365 13.91 18.55 -8.86
CA GLY A 365 13.58 17.21 -8.38
C GLY A 365 12.77 16.39 -9.40
N LEU A 366 11.75 16.99 -10.00
CA LEU A 366 10.98 16.36 -11.09
C LEU A 366 11.87 15.96 -12.28
N ARG A 367 12.81 16.85 -12.67
CA ARG A 367 13.72 16.57 -13.78
C ARG A 367 14.68 15.44 -13.46
N ILE A 368 15.23 15.39 -12.23
CA ILE A 368 16.06 14.25 -11.77
C ILE A 368 15.23 12.97 -11.77
N PHE A 369 14.03 13.00 -11.20
CA PHE A 369 13.12 11.85 -11.15
C PHE A 369 12.82 11.27 -12.54
N ALA A 370 12.62 12.15 -13.53
CA ALA A 370 12.29 11.76 -14.91
C ALA A 370 13.52 11.43 -15.77
N ASN A 371 14.72 11.86 -15.40
CA ASN A 371 15.91 11.65 -16.21
C ASN A 371 16.35 10.20 -16.20
N SER A 372 16.36 9.56 -17.38
CA SER A 372 16.89 8.19 -17.57
C SER A 372 18.37 8.19 -17.97
N GLY A 373 19.04 9.35 -17.95
CA GLY A 373 20.43 9.56 -18.36
C GLY A 373 20.59 10.21 -19.73
N GLU A 374 19.51 10.73 -20.32
CA GLU A 374 19.56 11.46 -21.59
C GLU A 374 20.07 12.90 -21.43
N VAL A 375 19.93 13.48 -20.24
CA VAL A 375 20.39 14.84 -19.93
C VAL A 375 21.72 14.79 -19.19
N GLU A 376 22.82 15.10 -19.88
CA GLU A 376 24.20 14.90 -19.37
C GLU A 376 24.56 15.71 -18.11
N ASP A 377 24.01 16.92 -17.95
CA ASP A 377 24.33 17.81 -16.82
C ASP A 377 23.34 17.65 -15.63
N LEU A 378 22.47 16.64 -15.68
CA LEU A 378 21.47 16.36 -14.65
C LEU A 378 21.63 14.92 -14.14
N PRO A 379 21.66 14.69 -12.83
CA PRO A 379 21.66 13.33 -12.28
C PRO A 379 20.47 12.50 -12.77
N ALA A 380 20.71 11.22 -13.03
CA ALA A 380 19.70 10.32 -13.55
C ALA A 380 18.99 9.56 -12.41
N GLY A 381 17.78 9.96 -12.04
CA GLY A 381 16.96 9.28 -11.04
C GLY A 381 16.29 8.01 -11.55
N ARG A 382 15.96 7.94 -12.85
CA ARG A 382 15.33 6.80 -13.55
C ARG A 382 14.01 6.30 -12.94
N CYS A 383 13.36 7.09 -12.10
CA CYS A 383 12.19 6.65 -11.34
C CYS A 383 10.98 6.35 -12.23
N LEU A 384 10.89 6.99 -13.42
CA LEU A 384 9.81 6.73 -14.38
C LEU A 384 9.80 5.32 -14.98
N ALA A 385 10.87 4.55 -14.83
CA ALA A 385 10.89 3.15 -15.27
C ALA A 385 9.80 2.33 -14.54
N CYS A 386 9.62 2.58 -13.26
CA CYS A 386 8.61 1.93 -12.42
C CYS A 386 7.43 2.85 -12.06
N HIS A 387 7.70 4.14 -11.82
CA HIS A 387 6.72 5.14 -11.37
C HIS A 387 6.25 6.01 -12.55
N SER A 388 5.64 5.38 -13.55
CA SER A 388 5.18 6.03 -14.79
C SER A 388 3.68 6.35 -14.78
N GLY A 389 3.28 7.19 -15.75
CA GLY A 389 1.88 7.58 -15.97
C GLY A 389 1.31 8.50 -14.90
N PRO A 390 0.03 8.89 -15.00
CA PRO A 390 -0.59 9.90 -14.16
C PRO A 390 -0.66 9.53 -12.67
N LEU A 391 -0.52 8.24 -12.36
CA LEU A 391 -0.50 7.71 -11.00
C LEU A 391 0.90 7.53 -10.43
N PHE A 392 1.94 7.78 -11.23
CA PHE A 392 3.32 7.47 -10.83
C PHE A 392 3.45 6.00 -10.38
N SER A 393 2.81 5.09 -11.14
CA SER A 393 2.85 3.65 -10.92
C SER A 393 2.60 2.90 -12.22
N SER A 394 3.48 1.96 -12.54
CA SER A 394 3.32 1.05 -13.69
C SER A 394 2.38 -0.13 -13.40
N ALA A 395 1.88 -0.28 -12.16
CA ALA A 395 0.94 -1.33 -11.75
C ALA A 395 -0.52 -1.01 -12.10
N THR A 396 -0.76 0.03 -12.89
CA THR A 396 -2.09 0.54 -13.24
C THR A 396 -2.58 0.04 -14.59
N TRP A 397 -3.90 0.12 -14.81
CA TRP A 397 -4.50 -0.29 -16.08
C TRP A 397 -3.84 0.43 -17.26
N PRO A 398 -3.51 -0.30 -18.34
CA PRO A 398 -3.02 0.32 -19.58
C PRO A 398 -4.05 1.29 -20.13
N GLY A 399 -3.67 2.54 -20.36
CA GLY A 399 -4.56 3.59 -20.81
C GLY A 399 -5.11 4.49 -19.71
N ALA A 400 -4.87 4.22 -18.45
CA ALA A 400 -4.97 5.25 -17.44
C ALA A 400 -4.00 6.39 -17.84
N GLY A 401 -4.51 7.45 -18.47
CA GLY A 401 -3.72 8.59 -18.93
C GLY A 401 -3.73 8.86 -20.45
N THR A 402 -4.39 8.04 -21.28
CA THR A 402 -4.37 8.27 -22.73
C THR A 402 -5.64 8.89 -23.33
N LEU A 403 -6.72 9.06 -22.55
CA LEU A 403 -7.99 9.58 -23.08
C LEU A 403 -8.65 10.58 -22.12
N PRO A 404 -8.55 11.89 -22.36
CA PRO A 404 -9.42 12.86 -21.70
C PRO A 404 -10.86 12.63 -22.17
N GLY A 405 -11.77 12.23 -21.27
CA GLY A 405 -13.22 12.15 -21.53
C GLY A 405 -13.65 11.14 -22.61
N GLY A 406 -12.79 10.18 -22.97
CA GLY A 406 -13.10 9.15 -23.96
C GLY A 406 -13.82 7.94 -23.38
N ALA A 407 -14.48 7.17 -24.24
CA ALA A 407 -15.01 5.86 -23.91
C ALA A 407 -13.92 4.99 -23.26
N PRO A 408 -14.28 4.05 -22.34
CA PRO A 408 -13.32 3.16 -21.75
C PRO A 408 -12.43 2.58 -22.85
N PRO A 409 -11.10 2.52 -22.63
CA PRO A 409 -10.25 1.85 -23.59
C PRO A 409 -10.86 0.48 -23.81
N GLN A 410 -11.23 0.17 -25.06
CA GLN A 410 -11.68 -1.18 -25.39
C GLN A 410 -10.60 -2.09 -24.81
N PRO A 411 -10.94 -3.15 -24.07
CA PRO A 411 -9.96 -4.11 -23.65
C PRO A 411 -9.21 -4.50 -24.92
N ALA A 412 -7.97 -4.00 -25.02
CA ALA A 412 -7.17 -4.37 -26.16
C ALA A 412 -7.15 -5.90 -26.14
N PRO A 413 -7.39 -6.58 -27.27
CA PRO A 413 -7.35 -8.05 -27.30
C PRO A 413 -6.07 -8.64 -26.70
N ASN A 414 -5.08 -7.80 -26.45
CA ASN A 414 -3.74 -8.07 -25.92
C ASN A 414 -3.44 -7.35 -24.60
N GLY A 415 -4.46 -6.97 -23.81
CA GLY A 415 -4.25 -6.24 -22.54
C GLY A 415 -3.31 -6.96 -21.57
N ILE A 416 -3.37 -8.28 -21.51
CA ILE A 416 -2.50 -9.10 -20.67
C ILE A 416 -1.08 -9.22 -21.25
N GLU A 417 -0.89 -9.23 -22.54
CA GLU A 417 0.44 -9.23 -23.16
C GLU A 417 1.25 -7.98 -22.79
N ARG A 418 0.56 -6.84 -22.60
CA ARG A 418 1.21 -5.62 -22.12
C ARG A 418 1.53 -5.66 -20.62
N MET A 419 0.92 -6.58 -19.86
CA MET A 419 1.17 -6.77 -18.44
C MET A 419 2.27 -7.81 -18.14
N LEU A 420 2.62 -8.63 -19.13
CA LEU A 420 3.79 -9.48 -19.11
C LEU A 420 4.93 -8.72 -19.78
N ALA A 421 5.69 -7.98 -18.99
CA ALA A 421 6.87 -7.29 -19.51
C ALA A 421 8.04 -8.27 -19.58
N MET A 422 8.68 -8.29 -20.74
CA MET A 422 10.02 -8.84 -20.86
C MET A 422 10.99 -7.80 -20.29
N ALA A 423 11.73 -8.14 -19.23
CA ALA A 423 12.99 -7.49 -19.02
C ALA A 423 13.79 -7.79 -20.27
N GLY A 424 14.13 -6.79 -21.05
CA GLY A 424 15.17 -6.93 -22.08
C GLY A 424 16.37 -7.62 -21.44
N ALA A 425 17.23 -8.22 -22.25
CA ALA A 425 18.43 -8.86 -21.75
C ALA A 425 19.03 -8.07 -20.60
N ARG A 426 19.19 -8.70 -19.45
CA ARG A 426 19.72 -8.01 -18.29
C ARG A 426 21.15 -7.65 -18.52
N LEU A 427 21.48 -6.43 -18.18
CA LEU A 427 22.87 -5.98 -18.11
C LEU A 427 23.59 -6.80 -17.06
N ALA A 428 24.74 -7.32 -17.42
CA ALA A 428 25.68 -7.83 -16.45
C ALA A 428 26.16 -6.66 -15.58
N THR A 429 26.04 -6.80 -14.27
CA THR A 429 26.55 -5.81 -13.34
C THR A 429 27.96 -6.26 -12.93
N ALA A 430 28.97 -5.48 -13.26
CA ALA A 430 30.34 -5.76 -12.85
C ALA A 430 30.47 -5.53 -11.34
N VAL A 431 31.00 -6.52 -10.63
CA VAL A 431 31.25 -6.47 -9.20
C VAL A 431 32.77 -6.23 -9.00
N PHE A 432 33.14 -5.12 -8.39
CA PHE A 432 34.51 -4.82 -8.05
C PHE A 432 34.74 -5.05 -6.56
N SER A 433 35.80 -5.78 -6.20
CA SER A 433 36.24 -5.86 -4.82
C SER A 433 37.38 -4.87 -4.57
N ASP A 434 37.11 -3.84 -3.74
CA ASP A 434 38.15 -2.97 -3.19
C ASP A 434 38.63 -3.55 -1.85
N GLY A 435 39.67 -4.34 -1.85
CA GLY A 435 40.25 -4.81 -0.60
C GLY A 435 41.27 -5.94 -0.76
N PRO A 436 42.12 -6.18 0.26
CA PRO A 436 42.98 -7.36 0.28
C PRO A 436 42.09 -8.60 0.33
N ALA A 437 42.55 -9.68 -0.32
CA ALA A 437 41.85 -10.94 -0.48
C ALA A 437 40.98 -11.31 0.74
N GLY A 438 39.66 -11.30 0.56
CA GLY A 438 38.66 -11.64 1.61
C GLY A 438 37.63 -10.56 1.93
N GLY A 439 37.51 -9.45 1.19
CA GLY A 439 36.45 -8.46 1.33
C GLY A 439 35.25 -8.80 0.43
N ASP A 440 34.04 -8.48 0.90
CA ASP A 440 32.80 -8.69 0.12
C ASP A 440 32.89 -8.02 -1.27
N PRO A 441 32.38 -8.70 -2.31
CA PRO A 441 32.35 -8.16 -3.66
C PRO A 441 31.46 -6.89 -3.71
N ARG A 442 31.94 -5.86 -4.39
CA ARG A 442 31.23 -4.59 -4.60
C ARG A 442 30.71 -4.49 -6.02
N VAL A 443 29.44 -4.16 -6.16
CA VAL A 443 28.83 -3.87 -7.46
C VAL A 443 29.12 -2.41 -7.84
N MET A 444 29.80 -2.19 -8.95
CA MET A 444 29.94 -0.87 -9.57
C MET A 444 29.36 -0.90 -10.97
N LEU A 445 28.52 0.07 -11.30
CA LEU A 445 28.28 0.45 -12.69
C LEU A 445 29.57 1.06 -13.22
N LEU A 446 30.09 0.48 -14.30
CA LEU A 446 31.29 0.98 -14.94
C LEU A 446 30.94 2.23 -15.77
N ASP A 447 31.01 3.38 -15.15
CA ASP A 447 31.13 4.65 -15.86
C ASP A 447 32.63 4.83 -16.13
N PHE A 448 33.08 4.45 -17.33
CA PHE A 448 34.47 4.62 -17.70
C PHE A 448 34.70 6.00 -18.29
N SER A 449 35.18 6.92 -17.51
CA SER A 449 35.92 8.05 -18.04
C SER A 449 37.37 7.56 -18.34
N LEU A 450 37.63 7.27 -19.58
CA LEU A 450 38.87 6.63 -19.99
C LEU A 450 39.95 7.65 -20.49
N ASP A 451 40.87 7.98 -19.62
CA ASP A 451 42.21 8.46 -20.05
C ASP A 451 43.23 7.33 -19.85
N GLY A 452 43.41 6.52 -20.89
CA GLY A 452 44.63 5.79 -21.11
C GLY A 452 44.84 4.43 -20.41
N ALA A 453 43.83 3.65 -20.11
CA ALA A 453 43.99 2.31 -19.52
C ALA A 453 43.68 1.17 -20.49
N GLU A 454 44.44 0.09 -20.45
CA GLU A 454 44.19 -1.17 -21.16
C GLU A 454 43.24 -2.06 -20.37
N VAL A 455 42.30 -2.72 -21.03
CA VAL A 455 41.33 -3.68 -20.48
C VAL A 455 41.26 -4.85 -21.44
N LEU A 456 41.20 -6.05 -21.07
CA LEU A 456 40.27 -6.85 -20.32
C LEU A 456 40.60 -8.32 -20.44
N LEU A 457 40.58 -9.05 -19.37
CA LEU A 457 40.55 -10.49 -19.37
C LEU A 457 39.27 -10.90 -18.61
N VAL A 458 38.39 -11.67 -19.21
CA VAL A 458 37.25 -12.29 -18.51
C VAL A 458 37.63 -13.74 -18.24
N GLU A 459 37.86 -14.10 -16.99
CA GLU A 459 38.01 -15.49 -16.55
C GLU A 459 36.67 -15.98 -16.03
N LEU A 460 36.23 -17.13 -16.52
CA LEU A 460 35.07 -17.83 -15.99
C LEU A 460 35.59 -18.84 -14.97
N ASP A 461 35.10 -18.71 -13.73
CA ASP A 461 35.41 -19.69 -12.68
C ASP A 461 34.20 -20.63 -12.62
N ASP A 462 34.35 -21.86 -13.04
CA ASP A 462 33.33 -22.88 -12.98
C ASP A 462 33.49 -23.63 -11.65
N ASP A 463 32.71 -23.29 -10.65
CA ASP A 463 32.75 -23.84 -9.29
C ASP A 463 32.16 -25.26 -9.18
N ASP A 464 31.75 -25.89 -10.28
CA ASP A 464 31.07 -27.20 -10.28
C ASP A 464 31.96 -28.42 -10.59
N ASP A 465 33.26 -28.26 -10.79
CA ASP A 465 34.15 -29.41 -10.98
C ASP A 465 34.84 -29.81 -9.66
N ASP A 466 34.25 -30.80 -8.98
CA ASP A 466 34.82 -31.60 -7.87
C ASP A 466 36.04 -32.44 -8.26
N ASP A 467 36.94 -31.95 -9.12
CA ASP A 467 38.18 -32.61 -9.45
C ASP A 467 39.39 -31.86 -8.90
N ASP A 468 39.84 -32.37 -7.78
CA ASP A 468 40.97 -32.02 -6.93
C ASP A 468 42.34 -32.20 -7.67
N ASN A 469 42.59 -31.45 -8.74
CA ASN A 469 43.91 -31.31 -9.39
C ASN A 469 44.23 -29.84 -9.56
N GLY A 470 44.95 -29.30 -8.60
CA GLY A 470 45.34 -27.92 -8.42
C GLY A 470 46.34 -27.35 -9.47
N ASP A 471 45.97 -27.25 -10.68
CA ASP A 471 46.60 -26.41 -11.70
C ASP A 471 45.57 -25.37 -12.13
N GLY A 472 45.60 -24.20 -11.47
CA GLY A 472 44.72 -23.07 -11.70
C GLY A 472 44.89 -22.45 -13.10
N ASP A 473 44.45 -23.15 -14.11
CA ASP A 473 44.25 -22.61 -15.45
C ASP A 473 42.78 -22.21 -15.62
N GLY A 474 42.39 -21.08 -14.99
CA GLY A 474 41.14 -20.44 -15.31
C GLY A 474 41.07 -20.16 -16.82
N ASP A 475 40.02 -20.66 -17.47
CA ASP A 475 39.89 -20.52 -18.92
C ASP A 475 39.65 -19.04 -19.29
N VAL A 476 40.60 -18.46 -20.02
CA VAL A 476 40.48 -17.12 -20.58
C VAL A 476 39.47 -17.14 -21.73
N VAL A 477 38.27 -16.62 -21.49
CA VAL A 477 37.20 -16.59 -22.48
C VAL A 477 37.33 -15.41 -23.44
N LEU A 478 37.86 -14.28 -22.99
CA LEU A 478 38.02 -13.09 -23.82
C LEU A 478 39.15 -12.21 -23.30
N ALA A 479 40.13 -11.92 -24.16
CA ALA A 479 41.13 -10.89 -23.93
C ALA A 479 40.84 -9.68 -24.85
N TRP A 480 40.56 -8.53 -24.26
CA TRP A 480 40.27 -7.30 -25.02
C TRP A 480 41.17 -6.16 -24.56
N SER A 481 41.78 -5.42 -25.51
CA SER A 481 42.52 -4.25 -25.17
C SER A 481 41.75 -2.95 -25.40
N LEU A 482 41.84 -2.05 -24.46
CA LEU A 482 41.25 -0.69 -24.54
C LEU A 482 41.73 0.16 -25.71
N PRO A 483 42.93 -0.01 -26.27
CA PRO A 483 43.30 0.69 -27.48
C PRO A 483 42.31 0.51 -28.62
N GLU A 484 41.65 -0.63 -28.71
CA GLU A 484 40.60 -0.86 -29.70
C GLU A 484 39.34 -0.03 -29.42
N VAL A 485 38.93 0.15 -28.15
CA VAL A 485 37.81 0.98 -27.77
C VAL A 485 38.16 2.47 -27.86
N SER A 486 39.35 2.86 -27.39
CA SER A 486 39.80 4.26 -27.44
C SER A 486 40.05 4.75 -28.88
N GLY A 487 40.32 3.85 -29.80
CA GLY A 487 40.50 4.14 -31.22
C GLY A 487 39.18 4.34 -31.99
N LEU A 488 38.01 4.01 -31.39
CA LEU A 488 36.73 4.19 -32.06
C LEU A 488 36.33 5.68 -32.11
N PRO A 489 35.80 6.15 -33.26
CA PRO A 489 35.31 7.53 -33.36
C PRO A 489 34.15 7.78 -32.41
N CYS A 490 33.96 9.01 -32.01
CA CYS A 490 32.84 9.47 -31.21
C CYS A 490 31.93 10.39 -32.06
N PRO A 491 30.62 10.09 -32.14
CA PRO A 491 29.87 8.99 -31.55
C PRO A 491 30.08 7.64 -32.28
N THR A 492 29.95 6.54 -31.57
CA THR A 492 30.01 5.20 -32.11
C THR A 492 29.11 4.25 -31.33
N HIS A 493 28.56 3.28 -32.07
CA HIS A 493 27.82 2.14 -31.51
C HIS A 493 28.35 0.87 -32.20
N ARG A 494 28.77 -0.10 -31.38
CA ARG A 494 29.30 -1.40 -31.86
C ARG A 494 28.76 -2.52 -31.02
N ASN A 495 28.41 -3.62 -31.68
CA ASN A 495 27.98 -4.86 -31.04
C ASN A 495 28.99 -5.96 -31.44
N TYR A 496 29.33 -6.77 -30.45
CA TYR A 496 30.15 -7.94 -30.61
C TYR A 496 29.43 -9.12 -30.00
N THR A 497 29.56 -10.30 -30.61
CA THR A 497 29.05 -11.56 -30.07
C THR A 497 30.24 -12.51 -29.95
N VAL A 498 30.38 -13.10 -28.76
CA VAL A 498 31.46 -14.05 -28.46
C VAL A 498 30.77 -15.34 -28.01
N PRO A 499 30.97 -16.47 -28.74
CA PRO A 499 30.46 -17.74 -28.24
C PRO A 499 31.26 -18.16 -27.01
N LEU A 500 30.60 -18.70 -26.01
CA LEU A 500 31.21 -19.26 -24.82
C LEU A 500 31.74 -20.68 -25.17
N LYS A 501 32.84 -21.05 -24.54
CA LYS A 501 33.67 -22.17 -25.03
C LYS A 501 33.05 -23.56 -24.79
N ASP A 502 32.25 -23.73 -23.75
CA ASP A 502 31.69 -25.03 -23.33
C ASP A 502 30.16 -24.99 -23.15
N ASP A 503 29.52 -23.90 -23.44
CA ASP A 503 28.06 -23.72 -23.30
C ASP A 503 27.44 -23.27 -24.62
N ASP A 504 26.18 -23.64 -24.88
CA ASP A 504 25.42 -23.19 -26.05
C ASP A 504 25.08 -21.67 -25.97
N GLY A 505 25.76 -20.89 -25.12
CA GLY A 505 25.50 -19.48 -24.85
C GLY A 505 26.37 -18.51 -25.64
N GLU A 506 25.90 -17.28 -25.80
CA GLU A 506 26.60 -16.19 -26.48
C GLU A 506 26.74 -14.97 -25.56
N LEU A 507 27.96 -14.44 -25.42
CA LEU A 507 28.24 -13.16 -24.77
C LEU A 507 28.13 -12.04 -25.79
N HIS A 508 27.17 -11.17 -25.62
CA HIS A 508 27.02 -9.96 -26.42
C HIS A 508 27.64 -8.78 -25.69
N ILE A 509 28.51 -8.03 -26.40
CA ILE A 509 29.16 -6.83 -25.88
C ILE A 509 28.70 -5.66 -26.73
N GLU A 510 27.98 -4.73 -26.12
CA GLU A 510 27.59 -3.49 -26.77
C GLU A 510 28.48 -2.35 -26.29
N ILE A 511 29.14 -1.66 -27.22
CA ILE A 511 29.93 -0.47 -26.95
C ILE A 511 29.23 0.72 -27.54
N ARG A 512 28.88 1.67 -26.68
CA ARG A 512 28.28 2.95 -27.08
C ARG A 512 29.20 4.08 -26.65
N ARG A 513 29.64 4.91 -27.60
CA ARG A 513 30.38 6.14 -27.32
C ARG A 513 29.50 7.33 -27.66
N THR A 514 29.34 8.25 -26.75
CA THR A 514 28.54 9.47 -26.91
C THR A 514 29.42 10.69 -26.68
N LEU A 515 29.16 11.76 -27.43
CA LEU A 515 29.91 13.00 -27.30
C LEU A 515 29.33 13.82 -26.14
N GLY A 516 30.07 14.00 -25.07
CA GLY A 516 29.70 14.80 -23.92
C GLY A 516 29.82 16.31 -24.16
N ALA A 517 29.21 17.09 -23.31
CA ALA A 517 29.06 18.57 -23.44
C ALA A 517 30.39 19.35 -23.51
N ARG A 518 31.52 18.76 -23.12
CA ARG A 518 32.86 19.36 -23.18
C ARG A 518 33.75 18.79 -24.29
N GLY A 519 33.14 18.02 -25.23
CA GLY A 519 33.90 17.37 -26.27
C GLY A 519 34.66 16.12 -25.83
N ALA A 520 34.48 15.68 -24.58
CA ALA A 520 34.93 14.40 -24.10
C ALA A 520 34.00 13.30 -24.63
N CYS A 521 34.54 12.11 -24.88
CA CYS A 521 33.74 10.99 -25.34
C CYS A 521 33.44 10.05 -24.17
N ASN A 522 32.17 9.96 -23.78
CA ASN A 522 31.71 9.01 -22.77
C ASN A 522 31.59 7.63 -23.42
N THR A 523 32.08 6.61 -22.76
CA THR A 523 32.07 5.23 -23.28
C THR A 523 31.29 4.36 -22.34
N TRP A 524 30.28 3.69 -22.89
CA TRP A 524 29.47 2.70 -22.20
C TRP A 524 29.80 1.33 -22.78
N ILE A 525 30.02 0.34 -21.94
CA ILE A 525 30.21 -1.03 -22.32
C ILE A 525 29.19 -1.86 -21.59
N MET A 526 28.32 -2.50 -22.34
CA MET A 526 27.24 -3.36 -21.82
C MET A 526 27.54 -4.79 -22.22
N PHE A 527 27.38 -5.71 -21.26
CA PHE A 527 27.54 -7.15 -21.49
C PHE A 527 26.17 -7.81 -21.34
N ARG A 528 25.86 -8.71 -22.24
CA ARG A 528 24.63 -9.49 -22.27
C ARG A 528 24.93 -10.93 -22.59
N LEU A 529 24.48 -11.87 -21.72
CA LEU A 529 24.49 -13.29 -22.00
C LEU A 529 23.11 -13.75 -22.47
N GLU A 530 23.06 -14.51 -23.53
CA GLU A 530 21.86 -15.26 -23.96
C GLU A 530 22.07 -16.74 -23.66
N ASP A 531 21.05 -17.35 -23.00
CA ASP A 531 20.92 -18.79 -22.73
C ASP A 531 21.94 -19.46 -21.79
N ALA A 532 22.80 -18.73 -21.10
CA ALA A 532 23.70 -19.30 -20.10
C ALA A 532 23.04 -19.51 -18.73
N ASP A 533 23.53 -20.47 -17.96
CA ASP A 533 23.19 -20.64 -16.55
C ASP A 533 23.71 -19.45 -15.70
N VAL A 534 23.14 -19.26 -14.51
CA VAL A 534 23.60 -18.20 -13.60
C VAL A 534 25.01 -18.58 -13.12
N GLY A 535 25.98 -17.76 -13.44
CA GLY A 535 27.38 -17.95 -13.03
C GLY A 535 27.98 -16.64 -12.51
N SER A 536 29.06 -16.72 -11.75
CA SER A 536 29.89 -15.58 -11.40
C SER A 536 31.09 -15.52 -12.35
N TYR A 537 31.39 -14.31 -12.80
CA TYR A 537 32.50 -14.06 -13.75
C TYR A 537 33.46 -13.04 -13.16
N GLN A 538 34.75 -13.18 -13.42
CA GLN A 538 35.75 -12.25 -12.95
C GLN A 538 36.20 -11.32 -14.06
N LEU A 539 36.17 -10.03 -13.82
CA LEU A 539 36.64 -8.99 -14.71
C LEU A 539 38.02 -8.49 -14.24
N HIS A 540 39.02 -8.61 -15.07
CA HIS A 540 40.35 -8.05 -14.82
C HIS A 540 40.55 -6.76 -15.59
N VAL A 541 40.82 -5.66 -14.89
CA VAL A 541 41.23 -4.40 -15.47
C VAL A 541 42.68 -4.18 -15.14
N ALA A 542 43.55 -3.98 -16.14
CA ALA A 542 44.97 -3.80 -15.93
C ALA A 542 45.27 -2.63 -14.96
N GLY A 543 45.95 -2.94 -13.84
CA GLY A 543 46.30 -1.96 -12.82
C GLY A 543 45.22 -1.71 -11.75
N GLN A 544 44.11 -2.44 -11.78
CA GLN A 544 43.02 -2.37 -10.79
C GLN A 544 42.84 -3.72 -10.04
N PRO A 545 42.26 -3.73 -8.86
CA PRO A 545 41.92 -4.97 -8.18
C PRO A 545 40.92 -5.81 -9.00
N ARG A 546 40.89 -7.11 -8.73
CA ARG A 546 39.98 -8.06 -9.35
C ARG A 546 38.53 -7.63 -9.20
N ALA A 547 37.74 -7.72 -10.26
CA ALA A 547 36.34 -7.42 -10.23
C ALA A 547 35.53 -8.67 -10.62
N ASP A 548 34.58 -9.04 -9.79
CA ASP A 548 33.65 -10.14 -10.06
C ASP A 548 32.41 -9.63 -10.78
N LEU A 549 32.06 -10.31 -11.87
CA LEU A 549 30.90 -9.96 -12.69
C LEU A 549 29.75 -10.95 -12.36
N ALA A 550 28.76 -10.51 -11.66
CA ALA A 550 27.54 -11.30 -11.47
C ALA A 550 26.63 -11.15 -12.68
N MET A 551 26.33 -12.24 -13.37
CA MET A 551 25.47 -12.24 -14.53
C MET A 551 24.11 -12.88 -14.18
N THR A 552 23.03 -12.26 -14.64
CA THR A 552 21.69 -12.76 -14.45
C THR A 552 21.08 -13.12 -15.80
N ARG A 553 20.36 -14.24 -15.86
CA ARG A 553 19.62 -14.64 -17.06
C ARG A 553 18.63 -13.57 -17.51
N THR A 554 18.28 -13.60 -18.81
CA THR A 554 17.13 -12.84 -19.32
C THR A 554 15.89 -13.19 -18.51
N GLY A 555 15.35 -12.21 -17.81
CA GLY A 555 14.20 -12.40 -16.93
C GLY A 555 12.90 -11.90 -17.56
N ALA A 556 11.83 -12.63 -17.35
CA ALA A 556 10.48 -12.14 -17.52
C ALA A 556 9.88 -11.80 -16.16
N TYR A 557 9.09 -10.75 -16.08
CA TYR A 557 8.45 -10.31 -14.84
C TYR A 557 7.01 -9.83 -15.08
N ASP A 558 6.23 -9.78 -14.03
CA ASP A 558 4.91 -9.18 -14.05
C ASP A 558 5.05 -7.65 -14.03
N ARG A 559 4.64 -6.96 -15.08
CA ARG A 559 4.73 -5.49 -15.16
C ARG A 559 4.05 -4.84 -13.95
N GLY A 560 4.73 -3.86 -13.36
CA GLY A 560 4.28 -3.16 -12.19
C GLY A 560 4.60 -3.89 -10.87
N PHE A 561 5.30 -5.02 -10.94
CA PHE A 561 5.79 -5.76 -9.79
C PHE A 561 7.30 -5.95 -9.92
N TYR A 562 8.05 -5.35 -9.01
CA TYR A 562 9.51 -5.36 -9.07
C TYR A 562 10.11 -5.75 -7.74
N ASN A 563 11.18 -6.55 -7.80
CA ASN A 563 12.07 -6.73 -6.68
C ASN A 563 13.07 -5.56 -6.68
N ILE A 564 13.07 -4.78 -5.62
CA ILE A 564 13.94 -3.62 -5.45
C ILE A 564 14.93 -3.77 -4.28
N GLY A 565 15.01 -4.97 -3.68
CA GLY A 565 15.99 -5.27 -2.64
C GLY A 565 15.69 -4.63 -1.29
N VAL A 566 14.42 -4.50 -0.90
CA VAL A 566 14.03 -3.96 0.43
C VAL A 566 14.43 -4.91 1.54
N ARG A 567 14.18 -6.21 1.37
CA ARG A 567 14.58 -7.31 2.27
C ARG A 567 15.08 -8.48 1.43
N PRO A 568 15.80 -9.45 2.02
CA PRO A 568 16.15 -10.68 1.33
C PRO A 568 14.91 -11.39 0.78
N THR A 569 14.97 -11.85 -0.46
CA THR A 569 13.88 -12.54 -1.17
C THR A 569 13.28 -13.70 -0.36
N ALA A 570 14.09 -14.38 0.45
CA ALA A 570 13.65 -15.51 1.26
C ALA A 570 12.66 -15.13 2.37
N GLU A 571 12.62 -13.86 2.81
CA GLU A 571 11.74 -13.40 3.89
C GLU A 571 10.31 -13.17 3.40
N ASP A 572 10.13 -12.63 2.19
CA ASP A 572 8.83 -12.45 1.56
C ASP A 572 8.92 -12.60 0.04
N LEU A 573 8.30 -13.64 -0.50
CA LEU A 573 8.32 -13.92 -1.93
C LEU A 573 7.50 -12.92 -2.78
N GLY A 574 6.68 -12.08 -2.18
CA GLY A 574 5.84 -11.14 -2.92
C GLY A 574 4.99 -11.86 -3.98
N VAL A 575 4.99 -11.32 -5.22
CA VAL A 575 4.25 -11.94 -6.35
C VAL A 575 4.83 -13.30 -6.77
N GLY A 576 6.05 -13.63 -6.34
CA GLY A 576 6.65 -14.96 -6.51
C GLY A 576 6.00 -16.06 -5.68
N GLY A 577 5.14 -15.72 -4.73
CA GLY A 577 4.40 -16.63 -3.86
C GLY A 577 3.30 -17.43 -4.58
N LEU A 578 2.53 -18.20 -3.79
CA LEU A 578 1.45 -19.07 -4.28
C LEU A 578 0.11 -18.66 -3.67
N GLN A 579 -0.96 -18.84 -4.44
CA GLN A 579 -2.35 -18.81 -3.97
C GLN A 579 -2.83 -20.19 -3.51
N ALA A 580 -4.05 -20.23 -2.96
CA ALA A 580 -4.74 -21.48 -2.63
C ALA A 580 -4.66 -22.50 -3.79
N GLY A 581 -4.41 -23.77 -3.46
CA GLY A 581 -4.25 -24.83 -4.47
C GLY A 581 -2.89 -24.83 -5.19
N SER A 582 -1.88 -24.17 -4.64
CA SER A 582 -0.51 -24.11 -5.21
C SER A 582 -0.41 -23.42 -6.56
N VAL A 583 -1.35 -22.53 -6.89
CA VAL A 583 -1.32 -21.73 -8.12
C VAL A 583 -0.37 -20.55 -7.94
N PRO A 584 0.60 -20.31 -8.85
CA PRO A 584 1.47 -19.15 -8.76
C PRO A 584 0.68 -17.82 -8.74
N LEU A 585 1.09 -16.87 -7.89
CA LEU A 585 0.57 -15.49 -7.95
C LEU A 585 1.02 -14.81 -9.23
N SER A 586 2.29 -15.00 -9.60
CA SER A 586 2.86 -14.44 -10.81
C SER A 586 2.19 -14.96 -12.09
N TRP A 587 1.79 -14.03 -12.94
CA TRP A 587 1.27 -14.36 -14.27
C TRP A 587 2.36 -14.88 -15.20
N THR A 588 3.58 -14.40 -15.08
CA THR A 588 4.74 -14.94 -15.79
C THR A 588 4.89 -16.44 -15.51
N ARG A 589 4.90 -16.85 -14.23
CA ARG A 589 4.96 -18.27 -13.84
C ARG A 589 3.74 -19.05 -14.27
N ARG A 590 2.54 -18.46 -14.18
CA ARG A 590 1.31 -19.11 -14.69
C ARG A 590 1.42 -19.40 -16.18
N LYS A 591 1.92 -18.44 -16.94
CA LYS A 591 2.13 -18.59 -18.37
C LYS A 591 3.09 -19.72 -18.70
N GLN A 592 4.26 -19.74 -18.07
CA GLN A 592 5.26 -20.79 -18.25
C GLN A 592 4.76 -22.18 -17.83
N GLY A 593 3.99 -22.25 -16.75
CA GLY A 593 3.43 -23.48 -16.21
C GLY A 593 2.14 -23.96 -16.87
N GLY A 594 1.61 -23.25 -17.88
CA GLY A 594 0.36 -23.60 -18.54
C GLY A 594 -0.89 -23.46 -17.65
N TRP A 595 -0.82 -22.65 -16.60
CA TRP A 595 -1.98 -22.34 -15.75
C TRP A 595 -2.96 -21.42 -16.47
N PRO A 596 -4.27 -21.51 -16.15
CA PRO A 596 -5.25 -20.60 -16.74
C PRO A 596 -4.88 -19.14 -16.49
N LEU A 597 -4.71 -18.41 -17.58
CA LEU A 597 -4.76 -16.97 -17.60
C LEU A 597 -6.00 -16.61 -18.42
N PRO A 598 -6.74 -15.55 -18.04
CA PRO A 598 -7.87 -15.11 -18.86
C PRO A 598 -7.34 -14.72 -20.23
N GLU A 599 -8.05 -15.15 -21.27
CA GLU A 599 -7.80 -14.96 -22.70
C GLU A 599 -6.55 -14.13 -23.07
N VAL A 600 -5.39 -14.74 -22.96
CA VAL A 600 -4.15 -14.18 -23.49
C VAL A 600 -4.05 -14.66 -24.92
N SER A 601 -4.37 -13.80 -25.84
CA SER A 601 -4.49 -14.18 -27.26
C SER A 601 -3.17 -14.45 -27.96
N ASN A 602 -2.01 -14.13 -27.36
CA ASN A 602 -0.71 -14.45 -27.96
C ASN A 602 0.39 -14.68 -26.92
N PRO A 603 0.83 -15.93 -26.77
CA PRO A 603 1.85 -16.33 -25.80
C PRO A 603 3.31 -16.03 -26.19
N SER A 604 3.56 -15.33 -27.28
CA SER A 604 4.90 -15.27 -27.89
C SER A 604 5.96 -14.47 -27.11
N HIS A 605 5.60 -13.80 -26.00
CA HIS A 605 6.52 -12.86 -25.35
C HIS A 605 7.15 -13.33 -24.04
N VAL A 606 6.81 -14.52 -23.55
CA VAL A 606 7.48 -15.12 -22.40
C VAL A 606 8.07 -16.47 -22.83
N PRO A 607 9.37 -16.56 -23.12
CA PRO A 607 10.02 -17.82 -23.42
C PRO A 607 9.80 -18.82 -22.26
N ALA A 608 9.58 -20.07 -22.61
CA ALA A 608 9.28 -21.10 -21.59
C ALA A 608 10.47 -21.32 -20.63
N ASN A 609 11.66 -21.04 -21.11
CA ASN A 609 12.94 -21.16 -20.39
C ASN A 609 13.46 -19.84 -19.79
N ALA A 610 12.77 -18.71 -20.03
CA ALA A 610 13.18 -17.45 -19.42
C ALA A 610 13.06 -17.53 -17.89
N HIS A 611 14.02 -16.97 -17.17
CA HIS A 611 13.92 -16.85 -15.72
C HIS A 611 12.72 -15.96 -15.33
N ALA A 612 11.85 -16.45 -14.45
CA ALA A 612 10.74 -15.66 -13.92
C ALA A 612 11.23 -14.82 -12.73
N ALA A 613 11.69 -13.60 -13.00
CA ALA A 613 12.23 -12.66 -12.02
C ALA A 613 11.11 -12.03 -11.19
N VAL A 614 10.50 -12.80 -10.29
CA VAL A 614 9.28 -12.43 -9.57
C VAL A 614 9.34 -12.66 -8.05
N ASN A 615 10.36 -13.37 -7.55
CA ASN A 615 10.52 -13.54 -6.10
C ASN A 615 10.96 -12.22 -5.47
N GLY A 616 10.37 -11.88 -4.30
CA GLY A 616 10.62 -10.62 -3.63
C GLY A 616 10.11 -9.40 -4.42
N ALA A 617 9.30 -9.62 -5.47
CA ALA A 617 8.74 -8.54 -6.27
C ALA A 617 7.37 -8.12 -5.73
N PHE A 618 7.19 -6.80 -5.58
CA PHE A 618 5.99 -6.18 -5.03
C PHE A 618 5.41 -5.14 -5.98
N LYS A 619 4.11 -4.88 -5.81
CA LYS A 619 3.38 -3.89 -6.59
C LYS A 619 4.00 -2.50 -6.38
N THR A 620 4.30 -1.82 -7.49
CA THR A 620 4.68 -0.41 -7.47
C THR A 620 3.51 0.42 -6.93
N PRO A 621 3.65 1.10 -5.77
CA PRO A 621 2.58 1.94 -5.26
C PRO A 621 2.45 3.22 -6.08
N THR A 622 1.29 3.87 -6.00
CA THR A 622 1.17 5.27 -6.43
C THR A 622 2.03 6.16 -5.55
N LEU A 623 2.59 7.24 -6.14
CA LEU A 623 3.27 8.28 -5.37
C LEU A 623 2.35 9.46 -5.04
N ARG A 624 1.09 9.42 -5.48
CA ARG A 624 0.13 10.44 -5.10
C ARG A 624 -0.15 10.40 -3.60
N ASN A 625 -0.14 11.57 -2.97
CA ASN A 625 -0.24 11.74 -1.52
C ASN A 625 0.87 11.02 -0.72
N VAL A 626 2.01 10.73 -1.36
CA VAL A 626 3.08 9.95 -0.74
C VAL A 626 3.59 10.58 0.56
N GLU A 627 3.54 11.89 0.70
CA GLU A 627 3.84 12.62 1.93
C GLU A 627 3.04 12.12 3.15
N LEU A 628 1.76 11.78 2.93
CA LEU A 628 0.82 11.41 3.99
C LEU A 628 0.78 9.89 4.25
N THR A 629 1.37 9.07 3.38
CA THR A 629 1.17 7.61 3.37
C THR A 629 2.32 6.80 3.98
N GLY A 630 3.19 7.43 4.75
CA GLY A 630 4.21 6.71 5.53
C GLY A 630 3.61 5.85 6.67
N PRO A 631 4.36 4.84 7.16
CA PRO A 631 5.71 4.46 6.78
C PRO A 631 5.76 3.77 5.41
N TYR A 632 6.92 3.80 4.77
CA TYR A 632 7.07 3.39 3.37
C TYR A 632 7.56 1.95 3.23
N MET A 633 7.45 1.42 2.01
CA MET A 633 7.72 0.04 1.58
C MET A 633 6.64 -0.95 2.04
N HIS A 634 6.67 -2.16 1.48
CA HIS A 634 5.71 -3.22 1.83
C HIS A 634 5.82 -3.70 3.29
N ASN A 635 7.00 -3.55 3.88
CA ASN A 635 7.29 -3.86 5.29
C ASN A 635 7.17 -2.64 6.22
N GLY A 636 6.91 -1.44 5.67
CA GLY A 636 6.86 -0.21 6.44
C GLY A 636 8.19 0.14 7.12
N GLY A 637 9.33 -0.26 6.55
CA GLY A 637 10.65 -0.13 7.17
C GLY A 637 11.27 1.26 7.10
N GLN A 638 10.72 2.18 6.29
CA GLN A 638 11.24 3.53 6.06
C GLN A 638 10.25 4.57 6.57
N ALA A 639 10.68 5.47 7.46
CA ALA A 639 9.78 6.46 8.07
C ALA A 639 9.61 7.72 7.24
N THR A 640 10.64 8.14 6.51
CA THR A 640 10.68 9.42 5.81
C THR A 640 10.92 9.25 4.32
N LEU A 641 10.48 10.21 3.52
CA LEU A 641 10.80 10.23 2.08
C LEU A 641 12.31 10.35 1.84
N ARG A 642 13.05 11.00 2.75
CA ARG A 642 14.50 11.05 2.70
C ARG A 642 15.12 9.66 2.84
N HIS A 643 14.68 8.83 3.78
CA HIS A 643 15.12 7.44 3.90
C HIS A 643 14.84 6.62 2.64
N VAL A 644 13.67 6.84 2.01
CA VAL A 644 13.31 6.21 0.74
C VAL A 644 14.27 6.61 -0.37
N MET A 645 14.62 7.89 -0.46
CA MET A 645 15.56 8.37 -1.48
C MET A 645 16.98 7.88 -1.25
N GLU A 646 17.43 7.80 -0.01
CA GLU A 646 18.72 7.19 0.35
C GLU A 646 18.77 5.70 -0.05
N PHE A 647 17.66 4.97 0.21
CA PHE A 647 17.51 3.57 -0.23
C PHE A 647 17.71 3.41 -1.75
N TYR A 648 17.05 4.24 -2.57
CA TYR A 648 17.23 4.19 -4.02
C TYR A 648 18.61 4.68 -4.44
N SER A 649 19.15 5.72 -3.80
CA SER A 649 20.47 6.27 -4.14
C SER A 649 21.59 5.25 -3.95
N ARG A 650 21.50 4.41 -2.89
CA ARG A 650 22.48 3.32 -2.67
C ARG A 650 22.18 2.04 -3.47
N GLY A 651 21.04 1.95 -4.18
CA GLY A 651 20.69 0.81 -5.02
C GLY A 651 20.07 -0.37 -4.29
N GLY A 652 19.30 -0.11 -3.21
CA GLY A 652 18.64 -1.10 -2.38
C GLY A 652 19.46 -1.57 -1.18
N ASP A 653 18.79 -2.08 -0.14
CA ASP A 653 19.43 -2.49 1.11
C ASP A 653 20.03 -3.90 1.01
N PHE A 654 19.32 -4.80 0.34
CA PHE A 654 19.70 -6.21 0.17
C PHE A 654 19.91 -6.58 -1.30
N HIS A 655 20.67 -5.78 -2.01
CA HIS A 655 20.90 -5.93 -3.45
C HIS A 655 21.45 -7.32 -3.81
N GLU A 656 22.53 -7.74 -3.14
CA GLU A 656 23.21 -9.00 -3.41
C GLU A 656 22.35 -10.22 -3.12
N ALA A 657 21.55 -10.18 -2.05
CA ALA A 657 20.63 -11.27 -1.68
C ALA A 657 19.43 -11.42 -2.64
N ASN A 658 19.24 -10.47 -3.54
CA ASN A 658 18.11 -10.42 -4.48
C ASN A 658 18.55 -10.49 -5.95
N LEU A 659 19.84 -10.62 -6.27
CA LEU A 659 20.39 -10.51 -7.63
C LEU A 659 19.62 -11.33 -8.67
N ALA A 660 19.21 -12.54 -8.33
CA ALA A 660 18.52 -13.42 -9.27
C ALA A 660 17.17 -12.85 -9.78
N ASP A 661 16.48 -12.10 -8.93
CA ASP A 661 15.14 -11.56 -9.22
C ASP A 661 15.09 -10.02 -9.18
N LEU A 662 16.21 -9.36 -8.86
CA LEU A 662 16.30 -7.91 -8.70
C LEU A 662 15.97 -7.19 -10.01
N SER A 663 15.25 -6.07 -9.92
CA SER A 663 15.00 -5.23 -11.09
C SER A 663 16.31 -4.70 -11.67
N PRO A 664 16.52 -4.76 -13.00
CA PRO A 664 17.72 -4.24 -13.64
C PRO A 664 17.90 -2.73 -13.46
N ASP A 665 16.82 -2.00 -13.10
CA ASP A 665 16.89 -0.57 -12.85
C ASP A 665 17.40 -0.24 -11.43
N MET A 666 17.57 -1.24 -10.56
CA MET A 666 18.10 -1.08 -9.21
C MET A 666 19.63 -1.09 -9.20
N HIS A 667 20.20 0.09 -9.23
CA HIS A 667 21.65 0.33 -9.12
C HIS A 667 21.88 1.61 -8.31
N ALA A 668 23.11 1.80 -7.84
CA ALA A 668 23.43 3.02 -7.10
C ALA A 668 23.31 4.25 -8.03
N LEU A 669 22.53 5.24 -7.60
CA LEU A 669 22.29 6.46 -8.38
C LEU A 669 23.36 7.51 -8.11
N GLY A 670 24.01 7.49 -6.93
CA GLY A 670 25.06 8.43 -6.55
C GLY A 670 24.57 9.88 -6.46
N LEU A 671 23.32 10.09 -6.05
CA LEU A 671 22.74 11.41 -5.89
C LEU A 671 23.37 12.14 -4.71
N SER A 672 23.63 13.43 -4.86
CA SER A 672 24.05 14.31 -3.75
C SER A 672 22.90 14.57 -2.79
N ASP A 673 23.21 15.07 -1.59
CA ASP A 673 22.17 15.46 -0.60
C ASP A 673 21.18 16.48 -1.18
N ASP A 674 21.66 17.48 -1.92
CA ASP A 674 20.82 18.47 -2.58
C ASP A 674 19.93 17.84 -3.67
N ASP A 675 20.39 16.77 -4.34
CA ASP A 675 19.58 16.05 -5.32
C ASP A 675 18.48 15.23 -4.65
N LEU A 676 18.80 14.55 -3.55
CA LEU A 676 17.84 13.79 -2.75
C LEU A 676 16.74 14.72 -2.21
N ASP A 677 17.13 15.86 -1.65
CA ASP A 677 16.19 16.86 -1.09
C ASP A 677 15.31 17.46 -2.20
N ALA A 678 15.86 17.72 -3.38
CA ALA A 678 15.08 18.21 -4.52
C ALA A 678 14.03 17.17 -4.97
N VAL A 679 14.38 15.88 -5.04
CA VAL A 679 13.41 14.83 -5.39
C VAL A 679 12.35 14.68 -4.30
N VAL A 680 12.71 14.78 -3.01
CA VAL A 680 11.73 14.81 -1.91
C VAL A 680 10.80 16.02 -2.07
N ALA A 681 11.33 17.21 -2.30
CA ALA A 681 10.52 18.41 -2.52
C ALA A 681 9.52 18.24 -3.70
N PHE A 682 9.95 17.61 -4.79
CA PHE A 682 9.06 17.25 -5.89
C PHE A 682 7.94 16.29 -5.41
N MET A 683 8.26 15.23 -4.68
CA MET A 683 7.25 14.26 -4.22
C MET A 683 6.18 14.89 -3.35
N LEU A 684 6.50 15.93 -2.56
CA LEU A 684 5.52 16.68 -1.77
C LEU A 684 4.49 17.42 -2.65
N THR A 685 4.83 17.75 -3.91
CA THR A 685 3.89 18.38 -4.86
C THR A 685 2.78 17.45 -5.33
N LEU A 686 2.91 16.13 -5.08
CA LEU A 686 1.94 15.10 -5.46
C LEU A 686 0.81 14.95 -4.43
N THR A 687 0.84 15.73 -3.34
CA THR A 687 -0.22 15.74 -2.32
C THR A 687 -1.38 16.61 -2.77
N ASP A 688 -2.57 16.05 -2.71
CA ASP A 688 -3.85 16.73 -2.92
C ASP A 688 -4.33 17.30 -1.57
N GLU A 689 -4.53 18.61 -1.51
CA GLU A 689 -4.96 19.26 -0.27
C GLU A 689 -6.35 18.79 0.21
N ARG A 690 -7.19 18.27 -0.69
CA ARG A 690 -8.47 17.67 -0.28
C ARG A 690 -8.25 16.43 0.58
N VAL A 691 -7.19 15.65 0.29
CA VAL A 691 -6.81 14.48 1.12
C VAL A 691 -6.25 14.96 2.46
N ARG A 692 -5.36 15.95 2.46
CA ARG A 692 -4.77 16.51 3.69
C ARG A 692 -5.84 17.06 4.63
N LEU A 693 -6.87 17.68 4.06
CA LEU A 693 -7.96 18.28 4.82
C LEU A 693 -9.18 17.35 4.96
N GLU A 694 -9.11 16.14 4.45
CA GLU A 694 -10.23 15.19 4.41
C GLU A 694 -11.52 15.80 3.83
N GLN A 695 -11.38 16.68 2.84
CA GLN A 695 -12.51 17.26 2.11
C GLN A 695 -13.11 16.23 1.15
N ALA A 696 -14.38 16.38 0.81
CA ALA A 696 -15.06 15.50 -0.14
C ALA A 696 -14.20 15.24 -1.40
N PRO A 697 -14.09 13.97 -1.81
CA PRO A 697 -14.79 12.75 -1.37
C PRO A 697 -14.10 11.99 -0.22
N PHE A 698 -13.13 12.59 0.49
CA PHE A 698 -12.32 11.98 1.52
C PHE A 698 -12.88 12.19 2.94
N ASP A 699 -14.03 12.88 3.07
CA ASP A 699 -14.79 13.02 4.30
C ASP A 699 -15.34 11.67 4.78
N HIS A 700 -15.56 11.53 6.10
CA HIS A 700 -15.87 10.22 6.68
C HIS A 700 -16.64 10.28 8.01
N PRO A 701 -17.35 9.19 8.39
CA PRO A 701 -17.91 9.02 9.72
C PRO A 701 -16.82 8.93 10.80
N GLU A 702 -17.25 9.12 12.06
CA GLU A 702 -16.43 8.81 13.23
C GLU A 702 -15.97 7.34 13.20
N LEU A 703 -14.73 7.11 13.63
CA LEU A 703 -14.18 5.75 13.77
C LEU A 703 -13.47 5.60 15.12
N PRO A 704 -14.07 4.89 16.08
CA PRO A 704 -13.34 4.50 17.28
C PRO A 704 -12.31 3.44 16.92
N LEU A 705 -11.03 3.72 17.18
CA LEU A 705 -9.95 2.78 16.92
C LEU A 705 -9.61 2.01 18.20
N PRO A 706 -9.37 0.70 18.10
CA PRO A 706 -8.84 -0.06 19.23
C PRO A 706 -7.55 0.61 19.79
N ASN A 707 -7.42 0.61 21.12
CA ASN A 707 -6.32 1.26 21.85
C ASN A 707 -6.39 2.80 21.99
N GLY A 708 -7.58 3.37 21.87
CA GLY A 708 -7.88 4.66 22.51
C GLY A 708 -7.71 5.90 21.63
N ILE A 709 -7.65 5.76 20.32
CA ILE A 709 -7.75 6.88 19.39
C ILE A 709 -9.13 6.82 18.74
N THR A 710 -9.86 7.93 18.74
CA THR A 710 -11.06 8.08 17.91
C THR A 710 -10.74 9.04 16.79
N MET A 711 -11.01 8.63 15.55
CA MET A 711 -11.03 9.55 14.40
C MET A 711 -12.38 10.26 14.41
N PRO A 712 -12.42 11.59 14.54
CA PRO A 712 -13.67 12.33 14.57
C PRO A 712 -14.36 12.28 13.21
N ALA A 713 -15.71 12.41 13.18
CA ALA A 713 -16.43 12.52 11.94
C ALA A 713 -16.08 13.83 11.22
N VAL A 714 -15.80 13.74 9.92
CA VAL A 714 -15.47 14.87 9.05
C VAL A 714 -16.52 14.98 7.95
N GLY A 715 -17.06 16.19 7.72
CA GLY A 715 -18.03 16.45 6.66
C GLY A 715 -17.37 16.89 5.35
N ALA A 716 -18.18 17.16 4.32
CA ALA A 716 -17.74 17.48 2.97
C ALA A 716 -16.79 18.71 2.89
N GLY A 717 -16.92 19.65 3.84
CA GLY A 717 -16.03 20.81 3.96
C GLY A 717 -14.60 20.45 4.40
N GLY A 718 -14.41 19.26 4.92
CA GLY A 718 -13.14 18.80 5.43
C GLY A 718 -12.91 19.16 6.89
N ARG A 719 -11.67 19.05 7.34
CA ARG A 719 -11.24 19.43 8.69
C ARG A 719 -11.44 20.93 8.90
N ASP A 720 -12.30 21.28 9.83
CA ASP A 720 -12.66 22.67 10.11
C ASP A 720 -11.44 23.45 10.64
N ALA A 721 -11.06 24.50 9.94
CA ALA A 721 -9.90 25.33 10.29
C ALA A 721 -9.99 25.83 11.74
N GLY A 722 -9.01 25.46 12.57
CA GLY A 722 -8.93 25.80 13.99
C GLY A 722 -9.59 24.77 14.93
N CYS A 723 -10.21 23.72 14.39
CA CYS A 723 -10.81 22.65 15.18
C CYS A 723 -10.11 21.29 14.97
N LEU A 724 -9.84 20.97 13.74
CA LEU A 724 -9.08 19.76 13.39
C LEU A 724 -7.86 20.18 12.59
N GLU A 725 -6.68 19.81 13.10
CA GLU A 725 -5.44 20.05 12.37
C GLU A 725 -5.42 19.25 11.05
N PRO A 726 -4.84 19.81 9.99
CA PRO A 726 -4.58 19.07 8.76
C PRO A 726 -3.84 17.75 9.03
N LEU A 727 -4.03 16.75 8.17
CA LEU A 727 -3.27 15.51 8.28
C LEU A 727 -1.77 15.79 8.17
N GLN A 728 -1.02 15.31 9.14
CA GLN A 728 0.42 15.38 9.20
C GLN A 728 1.07 14.22 8.44
N SER A 729 2.27 14.44 7.93
CA SER A 729 3.13 13.37 7.45
C SER A 729 3.44 12.37 8.56
N PHE A 730 3.87 11.16 8.20
CA PHE A 730 4.26 10.16 9.20
C PHE A 730 5.47 10.63 10.02
N GLU A 731 6.40 11.34 9.40
CA GLU A 731 7.58 11.91 10.05
C GLU A 731 7.20 12.95 11.10
N GLU A 732 6.29 13.87 10.78
CA GLU A 732 5.77 14.85 11.74
C GLU A 732 5.11 14.17 12.93
N ARG A 733 4.25 13.17 12.67
CA ARG A 733 3.60 12.38 13.73
C ARG A 733 4.57 11.58 14.60
N LEU A 734 5.71 11.11 14.06
CA LEU A 734 6.73 10.42 14.85
C LEU A 734 7.45 11.37 15.82
N ASN A 735 7.67 12.61 15.39
CA ASN A 735 8.35 13.64 16.18
C ASN A 735 7.41 14.34 17.17
N ASP A 736 6.09 14.22 16.96
CA ASP A 736 5.13 14.73 17.91
C ASP A 736 4.98 13.76 19.10
N GLU A 737 5.46 14.17 20.27
CA GLU A 737 5.24 13.43 21.52
C GLU A 737 3.76 13.44 21.95
N GLN A 738 2.96 14.25 21.30
CA GLN A 738 1.56 14.51 21.62
C GLN A 738 0.60 13.67 20.77
N ASP A 739 0.50 12.36 21.00
CA ASP A 739 -0.80 11.68 20.87
C ASP A 739 -1.66 12.12 22.08
N ARG A 740 -1.85 13.42 22.27
CA ARG A 740 -2.74 13.93 23.31
C ARG A 740 -4.02 14.35 22.64
N ALA A 741 -5.13 13.78 23.12
CA ALA A 741 -6.40 14.46 23.00
C ALA A 741 -6.21 15.93 23.42
N PRO A 742 -6.86 16.88 22.74
CA PRO A 742 -6.82 18.30 23.13
C PRO A 742 -6.99 18.43 24.64
N GLU A 743 -6.28 19.36 25.29
CA GLU A 743 -6.36 19.56 26.75
C GLU A 743 -7.80 19.80 27.27
N THR A 744 -8.73 20.08 26.33
CA THR A 744 -10.13 20.35 26.56
C THR A 744 -11.04 19.41 25.75
N ASP A 745 -10.68 18.16 25.56
CA ASP A 745 -11.51 17.13 24.94
C ASP A 745 -12.08 16.22 26.05
N CYS A 746 -13.23 16.59 26.56
CA CYS A 746 -13.81 15.90 27.70
C CYS A 746 -14.54 14.61 27.35
N ASP A 747 -15.00 14.44 26.10
CA ASP A 747 -15.66 13.23 25.64
C ASP A 747 -14.68 12.26 24.93
N GLY A 748 -13.44 12.72 24.66
CA GLY A 748 -12.39 11.87 24.10
C GLY A 748 -12.60 11.54 22.62
N ASN A 749 -13.33 12.41 21.89
CA ASN A 749 -13.62 12.23 20.48
C ASN A 749 -12.52 12.76 19.53
N GLY A 750 -11.41 13.32 20.08
CA GLY A 750 -10.29 13.87 19.35
C GLY A 750 -10.47 15.32 18.86
N VAL A 751 -11.61 15.94 19.18
CA VAL A 751 -11.93 17.35 18.91
C VAL A 751 -11.94 18.13 20.20
N SER A 752 -11.56 19.41 20.18
CA SER A 752 -11.65 20.24 21.38
C SER A 752 -13.10 20.57 21.73
N ASP A 753 -13.44 20.60 23.03
CA ASP A 753 -14.77 20.97 23.53
C ASP A 753 -15.29 22.30 22.94
N GLU A 754 -14.39 23.28 22.70
CA GLU A 754 -14.74 24.58 22.11
C GLU A 754 -15.22 24.45 20.67
N CYS A 755 -14.65 23.47 19.93
CA CYS A 755 -15.01 23.19 18.56
C CYS A 755 -16.29 22.38 18.47
N ASP A 756 -16.46 21.38 19.33
CA ASP A 756 -17.71 20.61 19.41
C ASP A 756 -18.91 21.49 19.71
N MET A 757 -18.75 22.49 20.59
CA MET A 757 -19.81 23.47 20.91
C MET A 757 -20.25 24.34 19.73
N GLN A 758 -19.53 24.36 18.61
CA GLN A 758 -19.95 25.09 17.40
C GLN A 758 -21.05 24.35 16.62
N HIS A 759 -21.29 23.09 16.92
CA HIS A 759 -22.36 22.29 16.31
C HIS A 759 -23.66 22.43 17.07
N SER A 760 -24.77 22.58 16.34
CA SER A 760 -26.12 22.93 16.90
C SER A 760 -26.73 21.90 17.84
N ASP A 761 -26.22 20.67 17.81
CA ASP A 761 -26.69 19.49 18.55
C ASP A 761 -25.73 19.06 19.67
N ALA A 762 -24.66 19.79 19.86
CA ALA A 762 -23.66 19.49 20.88
C ALA A 762 -24.11 19.86 22.31
N ASP A 763 -25.05 20.79 22.45
CA ASP A 763 -25.68 21.26 23.71
C ASP A 763 -27.19 21.33 23.54
N THR A 764 -27.85 20.19 23.63
CA THR A 764 -29.33 20.09 23.42
C THR A 764 -30.14 20.64 24.58
N ASN A 765 -29.55 20.71 25.77
CA ASN A 765 -30.21 21.27 26.96
C ASN A 765 -29.94 22.76 27.16
N GLY A 766 -29.08 23.40 26.36
CA GLY A 766 -28.84 24.86 26.36
C GLY A 766 -28.06 25.37 27.57
N ASN A 767 -27.27 24.53 28.21
CA ASN A 767 -26.53 24.86 29.42
C ASN A 767 -25.09 25.31 29.19
N ALA A 768 -24.66 25.44 27.93
CA ALA A 768 -23.34 25.79 27.47
C ALA A 768 -22.26 24.72 27.84
N ARG A 769 -22.64 23.44 27.80
CA ARG A 769 -21.79 22.30 27.97
C ARG A 769 -22.10 21.25 26.91
N LEU A 770 -21.10 20.46 26.53
CA LEU A 770 -21.34 19.36 25.64
C LEU A 770 -22.16 18.26 26.29
N ASP A 771 -23.24 17.85 25.65
CA ASP A 771 -24.07 16.73 26.09
C ASP A 771 -23.24 15.44 26.23
N SER A 772 -22.30 15.22 25.32
CA SER A 772 -21.37 14.07 25.35
C SER A 772 -20.51 14.07 26.61
N CYS A 773 -20.02 15.23 27.01
CA CYS A 773 -19.27 15.39 28.24
C CYS A 773 -20.10 15.13 29.49
N GLU A 774 -21.30 15.68 29.51
CA GLU A 774 -22.21 15.50 30.67
C GLU A 774 -22.55 14.02 30.86
N ARG A 775 -22.85 13.30 29.77
CA ARG A 775 -23.12 11.86 29.80
C ARG A 775 -21.92 11.06 30.28
N ARG A 776 -20.72 11.40 29.82
CA ARG A 776 -19.46 10.75 30.24
C ARG A 776 -19.16 11.03 31.72
N PHE A 777 -19.61 12.15 32.26
CA PHE A 777 -19.52 12.45 33.69
C PHE A 777 -20.61 11.78 34.54
N GLY A 778 -21.61 11.15 33.90
CA GLY A 778 -22.68 10.38 34.56
C GLY A 778 -24.03 11.03 34.58
N ASP A 779 -24.23 12.21 33.96
CA ASP A 779 -25.53 12.82 33.70
C ASP A 779 -26.12 12.28 32.41
N LEU A 780 -26.68 11.08 32.49
CA LEU A 780 -27.14 10.34 31.34
C LEU A 780 -28.42 10.92 30.73
N ASN A 781 -29.22 11.61 31.54
CA ASN A 781 -30.48 12.23 31.12
C ASN A 781 -30.36 13.74 30.83
N LEU A 782 -29.18 14.33 31.00
CA LEU A 782 -28.86 15.73 30.69
C LEU A 782 -29.70 16.76 31.48
N ASP A 783 -30.07 16.45 32.75
CA ASP A 783 -30.81 17.36 33.59
C ASP A 783 -29.95 18.28 34.48
N GLY A 784 -28.60 18.17 34.31
CA GLY A 784 -27.60 18.92 35.07
C GLY A 784 -27.31 18.34 36.46
N ARG A 785 -27.74 17.12 36.71
CA ARG A 785 -27.56 16.44 38.00
C ARG A 785 -27.36 14.95 37.80
N ILE A 786 -26.40 14.38 38.48
CA ILE A 786 -26.23 12.93 38.57
C ILE A 786 -27.10 12.41 39.71
N GLY A 787 -28.09 11.59 39.42
CA GLY A 787 -29.12 11.20 40.34
C GLY A 787 -29.82 9.87 40.08
N GLY A 788 -31.02 9.71 40.58
CA GLY A 788 -31.74 8.45 40.47
C GLY A 788 -32.20 8.07 39.07
N ILE A 789 -32.33 9.06 38.18
CA ILE A 789 -32.71 8.79 36.77
C ILE A 789 -31.49 8.25 36.03
N ASP A 790 -30.33 8.84 36.23
CA ASP A 790 -29.10 8.38 35.61
C ASP A 790 -28.74 6.99 36.07
N LEU A 791 -28.91 6.72 37.36
CA LEU A 791 -28.76 5.35 37.89
C LEU A 791 -29.74 4.38 37.19
N ALA A 792 -30.98 4.79 37.00
CA ALA A 792 -31.96 3.95 36.32
C ALA A 792 -31.56 3.71 34.86
N MET A 793 -31.03 4.72 34.15
CA MET A 793 -30.51 4.59 32.77
C MET A 793 -29.32 3.67 32.74
N LEU A 794 -28.33 3.84 33.60
CA LEU A 794 -27.18 2.94 33.71
C LEU A 794 -27.60 1.49 33.97
N MET A 795 -28.63 1.28 34.80
CA MET A 795 -29.11 -0.06 35.09
C MET A 795 -29.87 -0.70 33.92
N THR A 796 -30.33 0.04 32.92
CA THR A 796 -30.97 -0.50 31.71
C THR A 796 -29.95 -1.20 30.79
N VAL A 797 -28.71 -0.77 30.86
CA VAL A 797 -27.58 -1.32 30.06
C VAL A 797 -26.59 -2.11 30.90
N TRP A 798 -27.01 -2.51 32.13
CA TRP A 798 -26.17 -3.27 33.03
C TRP A 798 -25.75 -4.64 32.49
N GLY A 799 -24.47 -4.90 32.41
CA GLY A 799 -23.92 -6.13 31.86
C GLY A 799 -23.78 -6.12 30.36
N GLU A 800 -24.08 -5.02 29.68
CA GLU A 800 -23.83 -4.86 28.24
C GLU A 800 -22.36 -4.53 27.95
N SER A 801 -21.88 -5.05 26.84
CA SER A 801 -20.57 -4.69 26.27
C SER A 801 -20.77 -3.64 25.16
N ASN A 802 -19.96 -2.58 25.16
CA ASN A 802 -20.06 -1.44 24.24
C ASN A 802 -21.48 -0.84 24.15
N PRO A 803 -22.09 -0.49 25.29
CA PRO A 803 -23.44 0.07 25.29
C PRO A 803 -23.45 1.51 24.71
N PRO A 804 -24.58 1.99 24.21
CA PRO A 804 -24.70 3.36 23.69
C PRO A 804 -24.51 4.44 24.78
N HIS A 805 -24.59 4.07 26.05
CA HIS A 805 -24.34 4.94 27.20
C HIS A 805 -24.06 4.09 28.44
N GLY A 806 -23.50 4.68 29.49
CA GLY A 806 -23.34 4.04 30.78
C GLY A 806 -21.97 3.40 31.05
N ASP A 807 -21.14 3.20 30.04
CA ASP A 807 -19.71 2.87 30.20
C ASP A 807 -18.98 4.16 30.59
N LEU A 808 -18.95 4.45 31.90
CA LEU A 808 -18.42 5.70 32.43
C LEU A 808 -16.92 5.66 32.67
N ASN A 809 -16.35 4.48 32.74
CA ASN A 809 -14.92 4.29 32.97
C ASN A 809 -14.12 3.98 31.68
N GLY A 810 -14.82 3.74 30.55
CA GLY A 810 -14.23 3.47 29.24
C GLY A 810 -13.61 2.09 29.10
N ASP A 811 -14.05 1.09 29.91
CA ASP A 811 -13.52 -0.28 29.81
C ASP A 811 -14.28 -1.18 28.82
N GLY A 812 -15.29 -0.63 28.16
CA GLY A 812 -16.13 -1.32 27.18
C GLY A 812 -17.27 -2.16 27.78
N TRP A 813 -17.54 -2.06 29.09
CA TRP A 813 -18.52 -2.87 29.80
C TRP A 813 -19.24 -2.07 30.89
N VAL A 814 -20.56 -2.13 30.98
CA VAL A 814 -21.30 -1.48 32.08
C VAL A 814 -21.42 -2.38 33.29
N GLY A 815 -20.78 -2.00 34.39
CA GLY A 815 -20.69 -2.84 35.56
C GLY A 815 -20.51 -2.12 36.88
N GLY A 816 -19.94 -2.83 37.85
CA GLY A 816 -19.65 -2.29 39.16
C GLY A 816 -18.75 -1.05 39.18
N PRO A 817 -17.71 -0.95 38.35
CA PRO A 817 -16.88 0.24 38.25
C PRO A 817 -17.64 1.49 37.80
N ASP A 818 -18.55 1.37 36.81
CA ASP A 818 -19.36 2.49 36.29
C ASP A 818 -20.39 2.96 37.32
N LEU A 819 -21.00 2.01 38.04
CA LEU A 819 -21.87 2.34 39.15
C LEU A 819 -21.12 3.09 40.24
N ALA A 820 -19.91 2.64 40.56
CA ALA A 820 -19.08 3.31 41.55
C ALA A 820 -18.66 4.71 41.09
N PHE A 821 -18.36 4.87 39.78
CA PHE A 821 -18.06 6.16 39.17
C PHE A 821 -19.27 7.11 39.26
N LEU A 822 -20.48 6.66 38.84
CA LEU A 822 -21.70 7.43 38.92
C LEU A 822 -22.03 7.83 40.38
N MET A 823 -21.97 6.87 41.31
CA MET A 823 -22.25 7.12 42.71
C MET A 823 -21.28 8.09 43.37
N SER A 824 -20.03 8.10 42.95
CA SER A 824 -18.99 9.01 43.47
C SER A 824 -19.24 10.47 43.09
N ARG A 825 -20.08 10.72 42.08
CA ARG A 825 -20.37 12.05 41.53
C ARG A 825 -21.82 12.49 41.75
N TRP A 826 -22.53 11.83 42.63
CA TRP A 826 -23.94 12.10 42.91
C TRP A 826 -24.19 13.55 43.35
N GLY A 827 -24.99 14.29 42.57
CA GLY A 827 -25.28 15.70 42.78
C GLY A 827 -25.27 16.53 41.50
N PRO A 828 -25.13 17.86 41.60
CA PRO A 828 -25.00 18.71 40.43
C PRO A 828 -23.69 18.37 39.65
N VAL A 829 -23.79 18.34 38.34
CA VAL A 829 -22.64 18.05 37.47
C VAL A 829 -21.55 19.09 37.67
N GLN A 830 -20.33 18.63 38.02
CA GLN A 830 -19.13 19.47 38.19
C GLN A 830 -18.13 19.10 37.12
N VAL A 831 -18.13 19.79 36.00
CA VAL A 831 -17.27 19.54 34.83
C VAL A 831 -15.85 20.12 34.98
N ARG A 832 -15.34 20.34 36.20
CA ARG A 832 -14.00 20.90 36.40
C ARG A 832 -12.90 19.91 36.75
N ASP A 833 -13.20 18.64 36.92
CA ASP A 833 -12.17 17.64 37.25
C ASP A 833 -11.74 16.93 35.95
N PRO A 834 -10.45 16.98 35.59
CA PRO A 834 -9.95 16.13 34.51
C PRO A 834 -10.24 14.66 34.87
N LEU A 835 -10.73 13.89 33.91
CA LEU A 835 -10.90 12.44 34.09
C LEU A 835 -9.60 11.83 34.56
N PRO A 836 -9.60 10.88 35.50
CA PRO A 836 -8.40 10.16 35.82
C PRO A 836 -7.96 9.41 34.58
N SER A 837 -6.88 9.88 33.96
CA SER A 837 -6.11 9.10 32.99
C SER A 837 -5.95 7.70 33.55
N GLY A 838 -6.39 6.64 32.86
CA GLY A 838 -6.43 5.26 33.32
C GLY A 838 -5.21 4.91 34.16
N GLY A 839 -5.40 4.88 35.48
CA GLY A 839 -4.35 4.92 36.46
C GLY A 839 -3.57 3.63 36.47
N ARG A 840 -2.38 3.65 35.92
CA ARG A 840 -1.32 2.76 36.39
C ARG A 840 -1.14 3.05 37.88
N ALA A 841 -1.62 2.16 38.73
CA ALA A 841 -1.30 2.15 40.12
C ALA A 841 0.25 2.17 40.26
N ARG A 842 0.82 3.30 40.64
CA ARG A 842 2.21 3.36 41.07
C ARG A 842 2.34 2.46 42.30
N ARG A 843 2.89 1.28 42.12
CA ARG A 843 3.43 0.53 43.26
C ARG A 843 4.67 1.29 43.72
N SER A 844 4.55 1.94 44.87
CA SER A 844 5.67 2.50 45.62
C SER A 844 6.48 1.37 46.25
N SER A 845 7.79 1.46 46.08
CA SER A 845 8.94 0.76 46.65
C SER A 845 9.26 -0.60 46.07
#